data_4d9249a42b5d0454ec70352d6f3ae186
#
_entry.id   4d9249a42b5d0454ec70352d6f3ae186
#
_cell.length_a   1.000
_cell.length_b   1.000
_cell.length_c   1.000
_cell.angle_alpha   90.00
_cell.angle_beta   90.00
_cell.angle_gamma   90.00
#
_symmetry.space_group_name_H-M   'P 1'
#
loop_
_entity.id
_entity.type
_entity.pdbx_description
1 polymer ?
#
loop_
_entity_poly.entity_id
_entity_poly.type
_entity_poly.pdbx_seq_one_letter_code
_entity_poly.pdbx_strand_id
1 'polypeptide(L)'
;MKEKTSHTPASQSERVRHPIGVKLIAIISMIVMVALGGVTYAVSYFVTADVRNNAEENNLTINSRTASDTENRITSALSSVAMFIDLLNTAGTNTTEIKQMENLFFARNKSIVAVYLPESSRLFVNSTYMISHELEADSALNYFLQEDSLIKKAQNGYIELQNASPFFNVPVLSFFYPAEGDVVAFLYSAEELSESFSSGSVNQSFFVNKDGTVLAHSDNSLMRAAADESSNPIVRAMQESAANNSQITYTTKDKVEYIGAFRKLSFGDCAVITTVQTAIILEGVRKTTRRNLYISAIILSLSILIIYFFSKSLSRPLKVLTAIVNEINQGNFNTELFSEIKKTHKDEIGVLANSTKHEREILNTFTKLTNKGVTQAIIKKEIDFEPHLKDITIFFSDIRGFTAISDGFKNRFGEKSAAEIISFLNDYMSRMVSCITRTGGTVDKFEGDAIMAAWGVLRNESLDWEQLPKGSKEYLKAKKHHDAYVRHDALAAITCCMAMRYSLMLYNKEAEAFTKAHEKEPLAKYKPHIRIGAGLNSGRATVGFMGSFDKMEYTSIGDAVNFASRTEASNKPCGTDTLITQDTYDILKYDFIKCKENNFTIKPENKPCELIVEQIPVDFEVKGKGKQHFFGVVNMPGFDIKKFFSFDKDFKLDKDCERAVGPKGPKTLSEMRKLLGIAEPDFGKVNLDAEENKIQVAGS
;
A
#
# COMPACT_ATOMS: atom_id res chain seq x y z
N MET A 1 -18.42 14.30 33.08
CA MET A 1 -18.28 15.37 32.09
C MET A 1 -16.87 15.27 31.52
N LYS A 2 -16.72 14.82 30.28
CA LYS A 2 -15.43 14.62 29.61
C LYS A 2 -15.00 15.97 28.99
N GLU A 3 -13.90 16.50 29.47
CA GLU A 3 -13.25 17.66 28.88
C GLU A 3 -12.77 17.34 27.47
N LYS A 4 -13.27 18.12 26.52
CA LYS A 4 -12.74 18.18 25.15
C LYS A 4 -11.49 19.05 25.13
N THR A 5 -10.33 18.44 25.08
CA THR A 5 -9.09 19.12 24.71
C THR A 5 -9.19 19.60 23.27
N SER A 6 -9.21 20.92 23.10
CA SER A 6 -9.13 21.57 21.79
C SER A 6 -7.72 21.41 21.23
N HIS A 7 -7.55 20.48 20.30
CA HIS A 7 -6.37 20.42 19.47
C HIS A 7 -6.37 21.61 18.49
N THR A 8 -5.33 22.43 18.60
CA THR A 8 -4.92 23.37 17.55
C THR A 8 -4.79 22.61 16.22
N PRO A 9 -5.22 23.16 15.08
CA PRO A 9 -5.12 22.46 13.81
C PRO A 9 -3.63 22.27 13.46
N ALA A 10 -3.18 21.04 13.57
CA ALA A 10 -1.94 20.61 12.94
C ALA A 10 -2.02 20.94 11.46
N SER A 11 -0.96 21.57 10.93
CA SER A 11 -0.76 21.81 9.51
C SER A 11 -1.29 20.65 8.71
N GLN A 12 -2.10 20.92 7.69
CA GLN A 12 -2.60 19.91 6.76
C GLN A 12 -1.40 19.19 6.13
N SER A 13 -0.99 18.08 6.74
CA SER A 13 -0.16 17.13 6.03
C SER A 13 -1.00 16.72 4.82
N GLU A 14 -0.53 16.99 3.62
CA GLU A 14 -1.13 16.50 2.38
C GLU A 14 -1.35 15.00 2.54
N ARG A 15 -2.61 14.61 2.79
CA ARG A 15 -2.98 13.20 2.89
C ARG A 15 -2.77 12.59 1.50
N VAL A 16 -1.75 11.78 1.38
CA VAL A 16 -1.51 10.98 0.16
C VAL A 16 -2.78 10.19 -0.13
N ARG A 17 -3.58 10.66 -1.12
CA ARG A 17 -4.86 10.04 -1.51
C ARG A 17 -4.70 8.60 -1.97
N HIS A 18 -3.59 8.27 -2.62
CA HIS A 18 -3.31 6.95 -3.18
C HIS A 18 -1.88 6.50 -2.83
N PRO A 19 -1.70 5.77 -1.72
CA PRO A 19 -0.38 5.25 -1.33
C PRO A 19 0.21 4.33 -2.42
N ILE A 20 1.51 4.46 -2.66
CA ILE A 20 2.25 3.65 -3.67
C ILE A 20 2.00 2.15 -3.45
N GLY A 21 1.96 1.70 -2.19
CA GLY A 21 1.70 0.31 -1.86
C GLY A 21 0.35 -0.21 -2.37
N VAL A 22 -0.71 0.59 -2.24
CA VAL A 22 -2.05 0.22 -2.74
C VAL A 22 -2.07 0.16 -4.27
N LYS A 23 -1.43 1.12 -4.94
CA LYS A 23 -1.31 1.13 -6.41
C LYS A 23 -0.56 -0.10 -6.92
N LEU A 24 0.57 -0.44 -6.30
CA LEU A 24 1.37 -1.61 -6.66
C LEU A 24 0.55 -2.91 -6.51
N ILE A 25 -0.13 -3.09 -5.36
CA ILE A 25 -0.98 -4.26 -5.14
C ILE A 25 -2.06 -4.33 -6.22
N ALA A 26 -2.78 -3.24 -6.49
CA ALA A 26 -3.87 -3.22 -7.45
C ALA A 26 -3.39 -3.54 -8.89
N ILE A 27 -2.32 -2.88 -9.34
CA ILE A 27 -1.81 -3.04 -10.71
C ILE A 27 -1.27 -4.46 -10.92
N ILE A 28 -0.39 -4.95 -10.03
CA ILE A 28 0.25 -6.26 -10.21
C ILE A 28 -0.81 -7.38 -10.04
N SER A 29 -1.73 -7.27 -9.08
CA SER A 29 -2.81 -8.24 -8.91
C SER A 29 -3.74 -8.28 -10.13
N MET A 30 -4.03 -7.13 -10.73
CA MET A 30 -4.82 -7.06 -11.98
C MET A 30 -4.10 -7.74 -13.14
N ILE A 31 -2.80 -7.50 -13.32
CA ILE A 31 -1.99 -8.14 -14.37
C ILE A 31 -1.98 -9.67 -14.18
N VAL A 32 -1.74 -10.15 -12.96
CA VAL A 32 -1.73 -11.58 -12.65
C VAL A 32 -3.11 -12.21 -12.90
N MET A 33 -4.18 -11.52 -12.50
CA MET A 33 -5.56 -11.99 -12.74
C MET A 33 -5.88 -12.11 -14.23
N VAL A 34 -5.53 -11.10 -15.03
CA VAL A 34 -5.77 -11.11 -16.49
C VAL A 34 -4.92 -12.19 -17.15
N ALA A 35 -3.66 -12.36 -16.76
CA ALA A 35 -2.78 -13.38 -17.31
C ALA A 35 -3.29 -14.80 -16.99
N LEU A 36 -3.62 -15.10 -15.72
CA LEU A 36 -4.14 -16.41 -15.33
C LEU A 36 -5.51 -16.71 -15.96
N GLY A 37 -6.39 -15.71 -16.00
CA GLY A 37 -7.69 -15.81 -16.64
C GLY A 37 -7.57 -16.08 -18.15
N GLY A 38 -6.70 -15.34 -18.83
CA GLY A 38 -6.42 -15.51 -20.27
C GLY A 38 -5.84 -16.89 -20.59
N VAL A 39 -4.86 -17.35 -19.81
CA VAL A 39 -4.28 -18.71 -19.98
C VAL A 39 -5.33 -19.79 -19.73
N THR A 40 -6.10 -19.67 -18.62
CA THR A 40 -7.16 -20.66 -18.31
C THR A 40 -8.21 -20.73 -19.41
N TYR A 41 -8.63 -19.57 -19.92
CA TYR A 41 -9.59 -19.50 -21.03
C TYR A 41 -9.02 -20.13 -22.32
N ALA A 42 -7.80 -19.75 -22.71
CA ALA A 42 -7.15 -20.26 -23.91
C ALA A 42 -6.96 -21.79 -23.85
N VAL A 43 -6.45 -22.31 -22.71
CA VAL A 43 -6.28 -23.75 -22.51
C VAL A 43 -7.63 -24.48 -22.58
N SER A 44 -8.67 -23.95 -21.92
CA SER A 44 -10.01 -24.55 -21.96
C SER A 44 -10.58 -24.57 -23.38
N TYR A 45 -10.40 -23.47 -24.13
CA TYR A 45 -10.86 -23.36 -25.51
C TYR A 45 -10.17 -24.36 -26.42
N PHE A 46 -8.83 -24.42 -26.41
CA PHE A 46 -8.07 -25.32 -27.26
C PHE A 46 -8.31 -26.79 -26.90
N VAL A 47 -8.32 -27.14 -25.61
CA VAL A 47 -8.59 -28.52 -25.16
C VAL A 47 -10.01 -28.95 -25.57
N THR A 48 -11.00 -28.05 -25.46
CA THR A 48 -12.37 -28.36 -25.88
C THR A 48 -12.44 -28.63 -27.40
N ALA A 49 -11.78 -27.80 -28.22
CA ALA A 49 -11.74 -27.98 -29.66
C ALA A 49 -11.01 -29.27 -30.07
N ASP A 50 -9.85 -29.53 -29.43
CA ASP A 50 -9.06 -30.74 -29.69
C ASP A 50 -9.82 -32.01 -29.33
N VAL A 51 -10.43 -32.08 -28.14
CA VAL A 51 -11.23 -33.23 -27.71
C VAL A 51 -12.43 -33.46 -28.61
N ARG A 52 -13.09 -32.38 -29.12
CA ARG A 52 -14.18 -32.49 -30.04
C ARG A 52 -13.73 -33.05 -31.39
N ASN A 53 -12.64 -32.50 -31.95
CA ASN A 53 -12.10 -32.97 -33.22
C ASN A 53 -11.69 -34.43 -33.16
N ASN A 54 -10.98 -34.83 -32.09
CA ASN A 54 -10.59 -36.19 -31.84
C ASN A 54 -11.79 -37.14 -31.68
N ALA A 55 -12.86 -36.68 -31.04
CA ALA A 55 -14.09 -37.44 -30.91
C ALA A 55 -14.84 -37.63 -32.26
N GLU A 56 -14.85 -36.59 -33.09
CA GLU A 56 -15.39 -36.64 -34.45
C GLU A 56 -14.62 -37.65 -35.29
N GLU A 57 -13.29 -37.61 -35.30
CA GLU A 57 -12.43 -38.54 -36.01
C GLU A 57 -12.58 -40.00 -35.52
N ASN A 58 -12.59 -40.18 -34.19
CA ASN A 58 -12.80 -41.47 -33.59
C ASN A 58 -14.15 -42.06 -33.90
N ASN A 59 -15.22 -41.24 -33.85
CA ASN A 59 -16.58 -41.69 -34.16
C ASN A 59 -16.70 -42.14 -35.61
N LEU A 60 -16.12 -41.40 -36.58
CA LEU A 60 -16.07 -41.80 -37.98
C LEU A 60 -15.26 -43.08 -38.19
N THR A 61 -14.13 -43.24 -37.52
CA THR A 61 -13.26 -44.43 -37.58
C THR A 61 -13.98 -45.66 -37.05
N ILE A 62 -14.63 -45.51 -35.86
CA ILE A 62 -15.43 -46.62 -35.28
C ILE A 62 -16.60 -46.98 -36.21
N ASN A 63 -17.32 -46.00 -36.74
CA ASN A 63 -18.39 -46.22 -37.66
C ASN A 63 -17.91 -47.00 -38.91
N SER A 64 -16.83 -46.55 -39.53
CA SER A 64 -16.27 -47.19 -40.72
C SER A 64 -15.84 -48.65 -40.45
N ARG A 65 -15.19 -48.91 -39.28
CA ARG A 65 -14.79 -50.23 -38.84
C ARG A 65 -15.98 -51.16 -38.59
N THR A 66 -16.96 -50.65 -37.82
CA THR A 66 -18.18 -51.40 -37.49
C THR A 66 -18.99 -51.73 -38.72
N ALA A 67 -19.13 -50.74 -39.63
CA ALA A 67 -19.81 -50.99 -40.92
C ALA A 67 -19.08 -52.05 -41.76
N SER A 68 -17.76 -52.00 -41.87
CA SER A 68 -16.97 -52.99 -42.58
C SER A 68 -17.08 -54.39 -41.96
N ASP A 69 -17.06 -54.50 -40.62
CA ASP A 69 -17.23 -55.79 -39.90
C ASP A 69 -18.66 -56.33 -40.17
N THR A 70 -19.67 -55.51 -40.08
CA THR A 70 -21.08 -55.87 -40.40
C THR A 70 -21.20 -56.36 -41.85
N GLU A 71 -20.64 -55.62 -42.79
CA GLU A 71 -20.65 -55.97 -44.21
C GLU A 71 -19.95 -57.29 -44.49
N ASN A 72 -18.78 -57.51 -43.92
CA ASN A 72 -18.01 -58.76 -44.07
C ASN A 72 -18.75 -59.97 -43.47
N ARG A 73 -19.38 -59.82 -42.30
CA ARG A 73 -20.15 -60.89 -41.67
C ARG A 73 -21.37 -61.28 -42.53
N ILE A 74 -22.12 -60.32 -43.03
CA ILE A 74 -23.28 -60.59 -43.86
C ILE A 74 -22.86 -61.12 -45.23
N THR A 75 -21.83 -60.60 -45.87
CA THR A 75 -21.30 -61.11 -47.13
C THR A 75 -20.79 -62.55 -46.98
N SER A 76 -20.14 -62.84 -45.85
CA SER A 76 -19.69 -64.23 -45.51
C SER A 76 -20.88 -65.18 -45.37
N ALA A 77 -21.96 -64.71 -44.72
CA ALA A 77 -23.19 -65.52 -44.59
C ALA A 77 -23.83 -65.76 -45.95
N LEU A 78 -23.96 -64.73 -46.79
CA LEU A 78 -24.48 -64.83 -48.17
C LEU A 78 -23.65 -65.82 -49.00
N SER A 79 -22.32 -65.72 -48.94
CA SER A 79 -21.41 -66.64 -49.65
C SER A 79 -21.51 -68.08 -49.15
N SER A 80 -21.68 -68.25 -47.84
CA SER A 80 -21.84 -69.60 -47.22
C SER A 80 -23.17 -70.22 -47.65
N VAL A 81 -24.25 -69.43 -47.71
CA VAL A 81 -25.56 -69.94 -48.20
C VAL A 81 -25.48 -70.25 -49.68
N ALA A 82 -24.87 -69.41 -50.52
CA ALA A 82 -24.69 -69.69 -51.94
C ALA A 82 -23.90 -70.99 -52.14
N MET A 83 -22.77 -71.21 -51.46
CA MET A 83 -21.99 -72.45 -51.51
C MET A 83 -22.83 -73.63 -51.05
N PHE A 84 -23.68 -73.46 -50.03
CA PHE A 84 -24.57 -74.58 -49.61
C PHE A 84 -25.59 -74.93 -50.68
N ILE A 85 -26.12 -74.03 -51.39
CA ILE A 85 -27.07 -74.23 -52.48
C ILE A 85 -26.36 -74.96 -53.60
N ASP A 86 -25.16 -74.53 -54.01
CA ASP A 86 -24.39 -75.18 -55.07
C ASP A 86 -24.11 -76.67 -54.73
N LEU A 87 -23.79 -76.93 -53.46
CA LEU A 87 -23.59 -78.33 -52.96
C LEU A 87 -24.90 -79.12 -53.03
N LEU A 88 -26.03 -78.51 -52.64
CA LEU A 88 -27.33 -79.17 -52.72
C LEU A 88 -27.72 -79.52 -54.15
N ASN A 89 -27.44 -78.63 -55.09
CA ASN A 89 -27.69 -78.86 -56.54
C ASN A 89 -26.83 -80.02 -57.06
N THR A 90 -25.62 -80.19 -56.55
CA THR A 90 -24.70 -81.28 -56.89
C THR A 90 -25.11 -82.65 -56.33
N ALA A 91 -25.71 -82.69 -55.14
CA ALA A 91 -26.16 -83.88 -54.42
C ALA A 91 -27.44 -84.53 -55.04
N GLY A 92 -28.18 -83.75 -55.83
CA GLY A 92 -29.37 -84.22 -56.51
C GLY A 92 -30.50 -84.62 -55.53
N THR A 93 -31.02 -85.87 -55.60
CA THR A 93 -32.17 -86.33 -54.81
C THR A 93 -31.76 -87.28 -53.64
N ASN A 94 -30.47 -87.39 -53.33
CA ASN A 94 -30.00 -88.29 -52.29
C ASN A 94 -30.29 -87.72 -50.89
N THR A 95 -31.33 -88.18 -50.25
CA THR A 95 -31.86 -87.67 -49.00
C THR A 95 -30.80 -87.84 -47.84
N THR A 96 -29.96 -88.87 -47.86
CA THR A 96 -28.96 -89.12 -46.81
C THR A 96 -27.78 -88.15 -46.94
N GLU A 97 -27.32 -87.88 -48.16
CA GLU A 97 -26.25 -86.92 -48.42
C GLU A 97 -26.70 -85.46 -48.12
N ILE A 98 -27.91 -85.10 -48.50
CA ILE A 98 -28.51 -83.81 -48.21
C ILE A 98 -28.53 -83.56 -46.69
N LYS A 99 -28.96 -84.56 -45.91
CA LYS A 99 -29.03 -84.38 -44.42
C LYS A 99 -27.66 -84.30 -43.78
N GLN A 100 -26.66 -85.02 -44.32
CA GLN A 100 -25.27 -84.84 -43.84
C GLN A 100 -24.72 -83.46 -44.19
N MET A 101 -24.94 -82.98 -45.39
CA MET A 101 -24.55 -81.64 -45.81
C MET A 101 -25.24 -80.53 -44.96
N GLU A 102 -26.52 -80.69 -44.72
CA GLU A 102 -27.30 -79.75 -43.82
C GLU A 102 -26.65 -79.70 -42.46
N ASN A 103 -26.41 -80.84 -41.83
CA ASN A 103 -25.80 -80.86 -40.51
C ASN A 103 -24.41 -80.23 -40.49
N LEU A 104 -23.58 -80.53 -41.51
CA LEU A 104 -22.24 -79.96 -41.61
C LEU A 104 -22.25 -78.47 -41.85
N PHE A 105 -23.19 -77.96 -42.68
CA PHE A 105 -23.38 -76.58 -42.99
C PHE A 105 -23.71 -75.79 -41.74
N PHE A 106 -24.73 -76.20 -41.01
CA PHE A 106 -25.15 -75.50 -39.80
C PHE A 106 -24.15 -75.63 -38.64
N ALA A 107 -23.43 -76.72 -38.56
CA ALA A 107 -22.34 -76.92 -37.60
C ALA A 107 -21.21 -75.89 -37.83
N ARG A 108 -20.95 -75.49 -39.07
CA ARG A 108 -19.94 -74.54 -39.44
C ARG A 108 -20.46 -73.05 -39.43
N ASN A 109 -21.74 -72.86 -39.75
CA ASN A 109 -22.40 -71.55 -39.91
C ASN A 109 -23.47 -71.37 -38.82
N LYS A 110 -23.04 -71.29 -37.58
CA LYS A 110 -23.94 -71.23 -36.41
C LYS A 110 -24.91 -70.04 -36.43
N SER A 111 -24.51 -68.94 -37.06
CA SER A 111 -25.33 -67.71 -37.18
C SER A 111 -26.43 -67.83 -38.25
N ILE A 112 -26.41 -68.88 -39.12
CA ILE A 112 -27.49 -69.14 -40.07
C ILE A 112 -28.53 -69.97 -39.36
N VAL A 113 -29.78 -69.50 -39.32
CA VAL A 113 -30.91 -70.10 -38.58
C VAL A 113 -31.71 -71.04 -39.46
N ALA A 114 -32.02 -70.60 -40.64
CA ALA A 114 -32.78 -71.40 -41.65
C ALA A 114 -32.50 -70.91 -43.07
N VAL A 115 -32.59 -71.82 -44.04
CA VAL A 115 -32.51 -71.50 -45.46
C VAL A 115 -33.73 -72.09 -46.14
N TYR A 116 -34.42 -71.26 -46.94
CA TYR A 116 -35.65 -71.63 -47.67
C TYR A 116 -35.47 -71.37 -49.16
N LEU A 117 -35.84 -72.34 -49.94
CA LEU A 117 -35.88 -72.28 -51.42
C LEU A 117 -37.34 -72.32 -51.89
N PRO A 118 -37.95 -71.18 -52.28
CA PRO A 118 -39.36 -71.07 -52.57
C PRO A 118 -39.83 -71.94 -53.69
N GLU A 119 -39.07 -72.01 -54.84
CA GLU A 119 -39.51 -72.77 -56.04
C GLU A 119 -39.51 -74.29 -55.74
N SER A 120 -38.57 -74.82 -55.03
CA SER A 120 -38.53 -76.20 -54.62
C SER A 120 -39.29 -76.58 -53.36
N SER A 121 -39.82 -75.55 -52.67
CA SER A 121 -40.48 -75.59 -51.34
C SER A 121 -39.66 -76.38 -50.31
N ARG A 122 -38.31 -76.22 -50.37
CA ARG A 122 -37.37 -76.87 -49.43
C ARG A 122 -37.00 -75.95 -48.33
N LEU A 123 -37.12 -76.43 -47.09
CA LEU A 123 -36.67 -75.69 -45.89
C LEU A 123 -35.57 -76.52 -45.20
N PHE A 124 -34.45 -75.89 -44.87
CA PHE A 124 -33.34 -76.40 -44.08
C PHE A 124 -33.25 -75.54 -42.80
N VAL A 125 -33.16 -76.19 -41.64
CA VAL A 125 -33.16 -75.50 -40.37
C VAL A 125 -32.00 -75.87 -39.47
N ASN A 126 -31.42 -74.95 -38.81
CA ASN A 126 -30.42 -75.12 -37.77
C ASN A 126 -31.10 -75.68 -36.49
N SER A 127 -31.24 -77.02 -36.39
CA SER A 127 -31.92 -77.61 -35.25
C SER A 127 -31.29 -77.23 -33.91
N THR A 128 -29.95 -77.02 -33.86
CA THR A 128 -29.29 -76.54 -32.63
C THR A 128 -29.73 -75.15 -32.22
N TYR A 129 -29.84 -74.22 -33.16
CA TYR A 129 -30.29 -72.89 -32.90
C TYR A 129 -31.79 -72.84 -32.49
N MET A 130 -32.62 -73.58 -33.20
CA MET A 130 -34.04 -73.67 -32.91
C MET A 130 -34.34 -74.16 -31.48
N ILE A 131 -33.62 -75.23 -31.08
CA ILE A 131 -33.76 -75.80 -29.71
C ILE A 131 -33.21 -74.81 -28.67
N SER A 132 -32.04 -74.21 -28.92
CA SER A 132 -31.45 -73.30 -27.94
C SER A 132 -32.26 -72.02 -27.69
N HIS A 133 -33.12 -71.63 -28.63
CA HIS A 133 -33.98 -70.44 -28.57
C HIS A 133 -35.45 -70.80 -28.41
N GLU A 134 -35.79 -72.06 -28.14
CA GLU A 134 -37.18 -72.55 -27.96
C GLU A 134 -38.10 -72.22 -29.15
N LEU A 135 -37.54 -72.28 -30.38
CA LEU A 135 -38.29 -72.02 -31.61
C LEU A 135 -38.77 -73.33 -32.22
N GLU A 136 -40.01 -73.33 -32.73
CA GLU A 136 -40.57 -74.44 -33.45
C GLU A 136 -39.99 -74.51 -34.90
N ALA A 137 -39.69 -75.70 -35.42
CA ALA A 137 -39.12 -75.83 -36.74
C ALA A 137 -40.02 -75.26 -37.86
N ASP A 138 -41.34 -75.39 -37.67
CA ASP A 138 -42.33 -74.86 -38.61
C ASP A 138 -42.46 -73.34 -38.57
N SER A 139 -41.98 -72.70 -37.56
CA SER A 139 -42.05 -71.23 -37.44
C SER A 139 -41.25 -70.53 -38.53
N ALA A 140 -40.10 -71.10 -38.95
CA ALA A 140 -39.34 -70.53 -40.05
C ALA A 140 -40.06 -70.61 -41.41
N LEU A 141 -40.75 -71.73 -41.68
CA LEU A 141 -41.57 -71.90 -42.85
C LEU A 141 -42.75 -70.91 -42.86
N ASN A 142 -43.45 -70.83 -41.72
CA ASN A 142 -44.60 -69.92 -41.55
C ASN A 142 -44.17 -68.46 -41.79
N TYR A 143 -42.98 -68.07 -41.32
CA TYR A 143 -42.44 -66.69 -41.57
C TYR A 143 -42.19 -66.47 -43.09
N PHE A 144 -41.48 -67.36 -43.76
CA PHE A 144 -41.17 -67.20 -45.17
C PHE A 144 -42.43 -67.20 -46.07
N LEU A 145 -43.42 -67.96 -45.73
CA LEU A 145 -44.72 -67.97 -46.46
C LEU A 145 -45.54 -66.68 -46.29
N GLN A 146 -45.33 -65.99 -45.16
CA GLN A 146 -45.98 -64.68 -44.94
C GLN A 146 -45.31 -63.55 -45.77
N GLU A 147 -44.00 -63.71 -46.07
CA GLU A 147 -43.17 -62.69 -46.70
C GLU A 147 -43.13 -62.87 -48.29
N ASP A 148 -44.21 -63.34 -48.88
CA ASP A 148 -44.32 -63.51 -50.36
C ASP A 148 -43.96 -62.25 -51.16
N SER A 149 -44.22 -61.08 -50.58
CA SER A 149 -43.90 -59.81 -51.21
C SER A 149 -42.36 -59.57 -51.33
N LEU A 150 -41.57 -60.01 -50.37
CA LEU A 150 -40.12 -59.89 -50.42
C LEU A 150 -39.52 -60.92 -51.38
N ILE A 151 -40.06 -62.11 -51.43
CA ILE A 151 -39.68 -63.14 -52.40
C ILE A 151 -39.85 -62.62 -53.83
N LYS A 152 -40.99 -61.98 -54.13
CA LYS A 152 -41.26 -61.37 -55.43
C LYS A 152 -40.31 -60.24 -55.78
N LYS A 153 -39.88 -59.41 -54.79
CA LYS A 153 -38.88 -58.39 -55.02
C LYS A 153 -37.51 -58.99 -55.31
N ALA A 154 -37.16 -60.03 -54.61
CA ALA A 154 -35.89 -60.75 -54.83
C ALA A 154 -35.84 -61.39 -56.22
N GLN A 155 -36.96 -61.92 -56.72
CA GLN A 155 -37.12 -62.39 -58.14
C GLN A 155 -36.82 -61.34 -59.17
N ASN A 156 -37.08 -60.05 -58.83
CA ASN A 156 -36.78 -58.91 -59.73
C ASN A 156 -35.32 -58.43 -59.59
N GLY A 157 -34.45 -59.19 -58.88
CA GLY A 157 -33.03 -58.89 -58.79
C GLY A 157 -32.58 -58.05 -57.59
N TYR A 158 -33.46 -57.73 -56.61
CA TYR A 158 -33.16 -56.94 -55.46
C TYR A 158 -32.78 -57.83 -54.28
N ILE A 159 -31.75 -57.42 -53.50
CA ILE A 159 -31.45 -58.02 -52.21
C ILE A 159 -32.28 -57.30 -51.15
N GLU A 160 -33.23 -57.99 -50.55
CA GLU A 160 -34.05 -57.42 -49.48
C GLU A 160 -33.57 -57.96 -48.14
N LEU A 161 -33.45 -57.08 -47.18
CA LEU A 161 -33.07 -57.36 -45.81
C LEU A 161 -34.11 -56.75 -44.86
N GLN A 162 -34.64 -57.60 -43.99
CA GLN A 162 -35.67 -57.20 -43.04
C GLN A 162 -35.36 -57.70 -41.62
N ASN A 163 -35.86 -57.02 -40.62
CA ASN A 163 -35.82 -57.46 -39.23
C ASN A 163 -36.95 -58.47 -38.97
N ALA A 164 -36.61 -59.74 -38.80
CA ALA A 164 -37.53 -60.82 -38.48
C ALA A 164 -37.72 -61.02 -36.95
N SER A 165 -37.00 -60.27 -36.15
CA SER A 165 -37.05 -60.45 -34.69
C SER A 165 -38.42 -60.29 -34.05
N PRO A 166 -39.35 -59.43 -34.50
CA PRO A 166 -40.69 -59.36 -33.95
C PRO A 166 -41.51 -60.63 -34.09
N PHE A 167 -41.24 -61.40 -35.15
CA PHE A 167 -41.92 -62.68 -35.38
C PHE A 167 -41.36 -63.78 -34.47
N PHE A 168 -40.04 -63.86 -34.37
CA PHE A 168 -39.36 -64.91 -33.59
C PHE A 168 -39.14 -64.59 -32.12
N ASN A 169 -39.31 -63.34 -31.73
CA ASN A 169 -38.94 -62.82 -30.37
C ASN A 169 -37.47 -63.01 -29.99
N VAL A 170 -36.61 -63.26 -30.98
CA VAL A 170 -35.14 -63.40 -30.82
C VAL A 170 -34.49 -62.54 -31.92
N PRO A 171 -33.23 -62.11 -31.75
CA PRO A 171 -32.52 -61.29 -32.74
C PRO A 171 -32.24 -62.05 -34.04
N VAL A 172 -33.13 -61.90 -35.04
CA VAL A 172 -33.01 -62.56 -36.33
C VAL A 172 -33.28 -61.60 -37.47
N LEU A 173 -32.45 -61.64 -38.48
CA LEU A 173 -32.63 -60.92 -39.75
C LEU A 173 -33.03 -61.93 -40.83
N SER A 174 -33.88 -61.51 -41.75
CA SER A 174 -34.25 -62.26 -42.93
C SER A 174 -33.63 -61.63 -44.17
N PHE A 175 -33.06 -62.48 -45.02
CA PHE A 175 -32.47 -62.10 -46.29
C PHE A 175 -33.21 -62.79 -47.38
N PHE A 176 -33.47 -62.04 -48.47
CA PHE A 176 -34.07 -62.52 -49.72
C PHE A 176 -33.19 -62.05 -50.85
N TYR A 177 -32.60 -62.95 -51.59
CA TYR A 177 -31.74 -62.52 -52.71
C TYR A 177 -31.89 -63.45 -53.93
N PRO A 178 -31.65 -62.96 -55.18
CA PRO A 178 -31.69 -63.75 -56.34
C PRO A 178 -30.52 -64.68 -56.47
N ALA A 179 -30.75 -65.97 -56.80
CA ALA A 179 -29.75 -66.93 -57.13
C ALA A 179 -30.05 -67.53 -58.51
N GLU A 180 -29.10 -68.27 -59.13
CA GLU A 180 -29.24 -68.82 -60.47
C GLU A 180 -30.57 -69.64 -60.65
N GLY A 181 -31.63 -68.98 -61.16
CA GLY A 181 -32.90 -69.60 -61.48
C GLY A 181 -33.89 -69.71 -60.31
N ASP A 182 -33.59 -69.23 -59.14
CA ASP A 182 -34.42 -69.25 -57.93
C ASP A 182 -34.23 -68.02 -57.06
N VAL A 183 -35.04 -67.85 -56.03
CA VAL A 183 -34.82 -66.95 -54.91
C VAL A 183 -34.34 -67.78 -53.72
N VAL A 184 -33.38 -67.22 -52.99
CA VAL A 184 -32.94 -67.76 -51.73
C VAL A 184 -33.40 -66.88 -50.63
N ALA A 185 -34.09 -67.46 -49.67
CA ALA A 185 -34.40 -66.80 -48.42
C ALA A 185 -33.68 -67.50 -47.25
N PHE A 186 -33.08 -66.70 -46.38
CA PHE A 186 -32.48 -67.28 -45.18
C PHE A 186 -32.65 -66.40 -43.97
N LEU A 187 -32.62 -67.01 -42.81
CA LEU A 187 -32.64 -66.35 -41.51
C LEU A 187 -31.22 -66.35 -40.94
N TYR A 188 -30.81 -65.17 -40.42
CA TYR A 188 -29.49 -64.98 -39.83
C TYR A 188 -29.63 -64.44 -38.42
N SER A 189 -28.96 -65.06 -37.44
CA SER A 189 -28.91 -64.60 -36.07
C SER A 189 -28.13 -63.29 -35.99
N ALA A 190 -28.75 -62.23 -35.52
CA ALA A 190 -28.12 -60.93 -35.33
C ALA A 190 -27.48 -60.75 -33.93
N GLU A 191 -27.39 -61.80 -33.10
CA GLU A 191 -26.83 -61.74 -31.77
C GLU A 191 -25.37 -61.25 -31.77
N GLU A 192 -24.53 -61.87 -32.63
CA GLU A 192 -23.12 -61.44 -32.75
C GLU A 192 -22.94 -60.04 -33.26
N LEU A 193 -23.87 -59.56 -34.13
CA LEU A 193 -23.88 -58.13 -34.55
C LEU A 193 -24.25 -57.21 -33.44
N SER A 194 -25.30 -57.59 -32.66
CA SER A 194 -25.74 -56.80 -31.49
C SER A 194 -24.68 -56.70 -30.43
N GLU A 195 -23.95 -57.80 -30.15
CA GLU A 195 -22.81 -57.82 -29.24
C GLU A 195 -21.66 -56.94 -29.73
N SER A 196 -21.36 -56.95 -31.04
CA SER A 196 -20.30 -56.13 -31.60
C SER A 196 -20.60 -54.62 -31.49
N PHE A 197 -21.88 -54.24 -31.50
CA PHE A 197 -22.33 -52.88 -31.34
C PHE A 197 -22.30 -52.39 -29.88
N SER A 198 -22.31 -53.37 -28.92
CA SER A 198 -22.28 -53.08 -27.48
C SER A 198 -20.88 -53.05 -26.89
N SER A 199 -19.83 -53.41 -27.63
CA SER A 199 -18.46 -53.66 -27.14
C SER A 199 -17.81 -52.35 -26.65
N GLY A 200 -18.10 -51.98 -25.41
CA GLY A 200 -17.22 -51.25 -24.49
C GLY A 200 -16.93 -49.80 -24.74
N SER A 201 -17.63 -49.16 -25.66
CA SER A 201 -17.32 -47.78 -25.98
C SER A 201 -18.43 -46.78 -25.56
N VAL A 202 -18.03 -45.56 -25.38
CA VAL A 202 -18.94 -44.41 -25.20
C VAL A 202 -19.79 -44.22 -26.43
N ASN A 203 -19.35 -44.75 -27.55
CA ASN A 203 -20.05 -44.72 -28.86
C ASN A 203 -21.09 -45.83 -28.91
N GLN A 204 -22.29 -45.52 -29.36
CA GLN A 204 -23.35 -46.48 -29.62
C GLN A 204 -23.47 -46.69 -31.12
N SER A 205 -23.40 -47.98 -31.57
CA SER A 205 -23.62 -48.31 -32.96
C SER A 205 -24.90 -49.08 -33.11
N PHE A 206 -25.58 -48.91 -34.25
CA PHE A 206 -26.75 -49.64 -34.62
C PHE A 206 -26.87 -49.72 -36.15
N PHE A 207 -27.65 -50.70 -36.63
CA PHE A 207 -27.81 -51.02 -38.02
C PHE A 207 -29.26 -50.81 -38.42
N VAL A 208 -29.50 -50.06 -39.48
CA VAL A 208 -30.85 -49.74 -39.96
C VAL A 208 -31.00 -50.01 -41.43
N ASN A 209 -32.23 -50.29 -41.84
CA ASN A 209 -32.61 -50.34 -43.28
C ASN A 209 -32.86 -48.91 -43.82
N LYS A 210 -33.18 -48.85 -45.14
CA LYS A 210 -33.50 -47.63 -45.88
C LYS A 210 -34.60 -46.77 -45.19
N ASP A 211 -35.61 -47.42 -44.62
CA ASP A 211 -36.78 -46.75 -44.04
C ASP A 211 -36.50 -46.27 -42.60
N GLY A 212 -35.34 -46.63 -41.99
CA GLY A 212 -34.98 -46.32 -40.66
C GLY A 212 -35.36 -47.37 -39.61
N THR A 213 -35.87 -48.50 -40.03
CA THR A 213 -36.17 -49.63 -39.13
C THR A 213 -34.87 -50.24 -38.60
N VAL A 214 -34.78 -50.48 -37.30
CA VAL A 214 -33.63 -51.09 -36.66
C VAL A 214 -33.49 -52.56 -37.10
N LEU A 215 -32.38 -52.91 -37.71
CA LEU A 215 -31.99 -54.25 -38.08
C LEU A 215 -31.16 -54.95 -36.97
N ALA A 216 -30.20 -54.24 -36.40
CA ALA A 216 -29.44 -54.72 -35.24
C ALA A 216 -29.10 -53.51 -34.35
N HIS A 217 -29.12 -53.76 -33.04
CA HIS A 217 -28.86 -52.74 -32.00
C HIS A 217 -28.26 -53.43 -30.76
N SER A 218 -27.45 -52.70 -30.01
CA SER A 218 -26.94 -53.18 -28.73
C SER A 218 -28.04 -53.42 -27.66
N ASP A 219 -29.16 -52.70 -27.79
CA ASP A 219 -30.38 -52.98 -27.03
C ASP A 219 -31.31 -53.91 -27.82
N ASN A 220 -31.34 -55.15 -27.39
CA ASN A 220 -32.18 -56.17 -28.02
C ASN A 220 -33.69 -55.88 -27.98
N SER A 221 -34.15 -55.01 -27.05
CA SER A 221 -35.56 -54.61 -27.00
C SER A 221 -35.97 -53.79 -28.24
N LEU A 222 -35.09 -52.91 -28.70
CA LEU A 222 -35.33 -52.10 -29.94
C LEU A 222 -35.30 -53.00 -31.17
N MET A 223 -34.49 -54.01 -31.18
CA MET A 223 -34.43 -54.94 -32.27
C MET A 223 -35.70 -55.82 -32.35
N ARG A 224 -36.13 -56.40 -31.20
CA ARG A 224 -37.35 -57.22 -31.13
C ARG A 224 -38.61 -56.42 -31.50
N ALA A 225 -38.62 -55.12 -31.18
CA ALA A 225 -39.72 -54.24 -31.56
C ALA A 225 -39.67 -53.75 -33.02
N ALA A 226 -38.59 -54.07 -33.76
CA ALA A 226 -38.28 -53.44 -35.07
C ALA A 226 -38.47 -51.95 -35.01
N ALA A 227 -37.83 -51.32 -33.98
CA ALA A 227 -38.04 -49.90 -33.69
C ALA A 227 -37.80 -49.00 -34.91
N ASP A 228 -38.67 -48.03 -35.08
CA ASP A 228 -38.54 -47.03 -36.15
C ASP A 228 -37.71 -45.83 -35.68
N GLU A 229 -36.49 -45.73 -36.17
CA GLU A 229 -35.57 -44.62 -35.91
C GLU A 229 -35.56 -43.56 -37.02
N SER A 230 -36.55 -43.56 -37.94
CA SER A 230 -36.67 -42.55 -39.05
C SER A 230 -36.76 -41.12 -38.53
N SER A 231 -37.26 -40.92 -37.30
CA SER A 231 -37.31 -39.60 -36.65
C SER A 231 -35.95 -39.12 -36.12
N ASN A 232 -34.97 -39.99 -36.02
CA ASN A 232 -33.63 -39.64 -35.55
C ASN A 232 -32.90 -38.81 -36.60
N PRO A 233 -32.35 -37.62 -36.27
CA PRO A 233 -31.75 -36.73 -37.26
C PRO A 233 -30.62 -37.38 -38.06
N ILE A 234 -29.83 -38.27 -37.48
CA ILE A 234 -28.75 -38.96 -38.18
C ILE A 234 -29.28 -39.97 -39.20
N VAL A 235 -30.39 -40.68 -38.89
CA VAL A 235 -31.06 -41.60 -39.79
C VAL A 235 -31.65 -40.82 -40.98
N ARG A 236 -32.30 -39.68 -40.71
CA ARG A 236 -32.82 -38.81 -41.77
C ARG A 236 -31.70 -38.27 -42.65
N ALA A 237 -30.59 -37.85 -42.07
CA ALA A 237 -29.41 -37.41 -42.82
C ALA A 237 -28.82 -38.54 -43.68
N MET A 238 -28.85 -39.78 -43.21
CA MET A 238 -28.47 -40.94 -44.00
C MET A 238 -29.42 -41.20 -45.21
N GLN A 239 -30.72 -41.05 -44.98
CA GLN A 239 -31.75 -41.19 -46.01
C GLN A 239 -31.61 -40.12 -47.10
N GLU A 240 -31.40 -38.88 -46.73
CA GLU A 240 -31.32 -37.72 -47.64
C GLU A 240 -29.95 -37.60 -48.34
N SER A 241 -28.90 -38.18 -47.80
CA SER A 241 -27.56 -38.06 -48.34
C SER A 241 -27.30 -38.97 -49.53
N ALA A 242 -26.72 -38.43 -50.59
CA ALA A 242 -26.22 -39.20 -51.73
C ALA A 242 -24.82 -39.84 -51.40
N ALA A 243 -24.15 -39.44 -50.35
CA ALA A 243 -22.87 -39.96 -49.97
C ALA A 243 -23.02 -41.32 -49.25
N ASN A 244 -22.07 -42.22 -49.48
CA ASN A 244 -22.03 -43.50 -48.79
C ASN A 244 -21.64 -43.42 -47.33
N ASN A 245 -20.92 -42.35 -46.92
CA ASN A 245 -20.59 -42.05 -45.53
C ASN A 245 -20.64 -40.56 -45.27
N SER A 246 -21.07 -40.21 -44.10
CA SER A 246 -21.02 -38.81 -43.62
C SER A 246 -21.11 -38.77 -42.12
N GLN A 247 -20.81 -37.60 -41.58
CA GLN A 247 -20.88 -37.32 -40.14
C GLN A 247 -21.57 -35.99 -39.93
N ILE A 248 -22.46 -35.93 -38.96
CA ILE A 248 -23.15 -34.71 -38.57
C ILE A 248 -23.17 -34.56 -37.04
N THR A 249 -23.21 -33.33 -36.58
CA THR A 249 -23.57 -33.00 -35.19
C THR A 249 -25.04 -32.60 -35.18
N TYR A 250 -25.82 -33.18 -34.29
CA TYR A 250 -27.26 -32.94 -34.20
C TYR A 250 -27.77 -32.93 -32.77
N THR A 251 -28.89 -32.35 -32.54
CA THR A 251 -29.55 -32.29 -31.24
C THR A 251 -30.88 -33.06 -31.28
N THR A 252 -31.08 -33.97 -30.32
CA THR A 252 -32.32 -34.73 -30.16
C THR A 252 -33.44 -33.85 -29.59
N LYS A 253 -34.69 -34.36 -29.60
CA LYS A 253 -35.87 -33.70 -29.00
C LYS A 253 -35.65 -33.37 -27.52
N ASP A 254 -34.88 -34.17 -26.82
CA ASP A 254 -34.51 -33.99 -25.40
C ASP A 254 -33.36 -32.99 -25.19
N LYS A 255 -32.99 -32.24 -26.21
CA LYS A 255 -31.91 -31.24 -26.22
C LYS A 255 -30.52 -31.81 -25.89
N VAL A 256 -30.31 -33.09 -26.17
CA VAL A 256 -28.99 -33.74 -26.06
C VAL A 256 -28.29 -33.66 -27.41
N GLU A 257 -27.05 -33.12 -27.39
CA GLU A 257 -26.23 -33.01 -28.60
C GLU A 257 -25.43 -34.30 -28.81
N TYR A 258 -25.47 -34.82 -30.03
CA TYR A 258 -24.75 -36.01 -30.49
C TYR A 258 -23.86 -35.69 -31.69
N ILE A 259 -22.75 -36.38 -31.78
CA ILE A 259 -21.94 -36.55 -32.98
C ILE A 259 -22.34 -37.89 -33.56
N GLY A 260 -22.91 -37.93 -34.75
CA GLY A 260 -23.35 -39.14 -35.43
C GLY A 260 -22.64 -39.30 -36.77
N ALA A 261 -22.18 -40.54 -37.06
CA ALA A 261 -21.63 -40.95 -38.34
C ALA A 261 -22.45 -42.10 -38.90
N PHE A 262 -22.67 -42.11 -40.21
CA PHE A 262 -23.26 -43.23 -40.88
C PHE A 262 -22.38 -43.73 -42.03
N ARG A 263 -22.46 -45.03 -42.32
CA ARG A 263 -21.91 -45.63 -43.55
C ARG A 263 -22.90 -46.62 -44.13
N LYS A 264 -23.28 -46.42 -45.39
CA LYS A 264 -24.14 -47.30 -46.16
C LYS A 264 -23.36 -48.53 -46.59
N LEU A 265 -24.02 -49.68 -46.53
CA LEU A 265 -23.46 -50.92 -47.00
C LEU A 265 -23.70 -51.08 -48.51
N SER A 266 -22.93 -52.02 -49.12
CA SER A 266 -23.00 -52.25 -50.58
C SER A 266 -24.24 -53.04 -51.06
N PHE A 267 -25.08 -53.47 -50.11
CA PHE A 267 -26.33 -54.21 -50.39
C PHE A 267 -27.47 -53.77 -49.52
N GLY A 268 -28.70 -53.99 -49.97
CA GLY A 268 -29.94 -53.87 -49.19
C GLY A 268 -30.29 -52.45 -48.73
N ASP A 269 -29.72 -51.42 -49.34
CA ASP A 269 -30.01 -50.01 -49.00
C ASP A 269 -29.97 -49.73 -47.45
N CYS A 270 -29.09 -50.38 -46.72
CA CYS A 270 -28.97 -50.32 -45.28
C CYS A 270 -27.67 -49.61 -44.83
N ALA A 271 -27.63 -49.17 -43.60
CA ALA A 271 -26.47 -48.45 -43.08
C ALA A 271 -26.20 -48.71 -41.59
N VAL A 272 -24.92 -48.71 -41.25
CA VAL A 272 -24.47 -48.70 -39.85
C VAL A 272 -24.30 -47.25 -39.40
N ILE A 273 -24.89 -46.95 -38.28
CA ILE A 273 -24.85 -45.65 -37.65
C ILE A 273 -24.09 -45.77 -36.33
N THR A 274 -23.23 -44.81 -36.05
CA THR A 274 -22.51 -44.72 -34.77
C THR A 274 -22.69 -43.32 -34.19
N THR A 275 -23.09 -43.23 -32.93
CA THR A 275 -23.39 -41.99 -32.26
C THR A 275 -22.68 -41.87 -30.94
N VAL A 276 -22.31 -40.66 -30.52
CA VAL A 276 -21.72 -40.38 -29.25
C VAL A 276 -22.24 -39.07 -28.67
N GLN A 277 -22.58 -39.03 -27.42
CA GLN A 277 -23.05 -37.81 -26.75
C GLN A 277 -21.89 -36.83 -26.50
N THR A 278 -22.02 -35.61 -26.99
CA THR A 278 -21.05 -34.52 -26.79
C THR A 278 -20.83 -34.25 -25.31
N ALA A 279 -21.85 -34.35 -24.46
CA ALA A 279 -21.77 -34.15 -23.05
C ALA A 279 -20.83 -35.13 -22.35
N ILE A 280 -20.80 -36.40 -22.74
CA ILE A 280 -19.93 -37.44 -22.19
C ILE A 280 -18.48 -37.18 -22.59
N ILE A 281 -18.26 -36.81 -23.86
CA ILE A 281 -16.93 -36.48 -24.38
C ILE A 281 -16.33 -35.29 -23.61
N LEU A 282 -17.14 -34.26 -23.40
CA LEU A 282 -16.72 -33.02 -22.74
C LEU A 282 -16.70 -33.11 -21.20
N GLU A 283 -17.16 -34.21 -20.59
CA GLU A 283 -17.14 -34.35 -19.12
C GLU A 283 -15.72 -34.26 -18.55
N GLY A 284 -14.76 -34.92 -19.18
CA GLY A 284 -13.34 -34.86 -18.83
C GLY A 284 -12.77 -33.45 -18.94
N VAL A 285 -13.17 -32.71 -19.98
CA VAL A 285 -12.77 -31.31 -20.19
C VAL A 285 -13.32 -30.44 -19.08
N ARG A 286 -14.62 -30.57 -18.73
CA ARG A 286 -15.26 -29.81 -17.66
C ARG A 286 -14.59 -30.05 -16.30
N LYS A 287 -14.26 -31.32 -15.97
CA LYS A 287 -13.52 -31.67 -14.75
C LYS A 287 -12.12 -31.03 -14.75
N THR A 288 -11.42 -31.08 -15.86
CA THR A 288 -10.09 -30.49 -16.01
C THR A 288 -10.13 -28.97 -15.92
N THR A 289 -11.07 -28.31 -16.59
CA THR A 289 -11.27 -26.87 -16.53
C THR A 289 -11.57 -26.40 -15.10
N ARG A 290 -12.45 -27.13 -14.39
CA ARG A 290 -12.79 -26.84 -13.00
C ARG A 290 -11.56 -26.97 -12.09
N ARG A 291 -10.75 -28.01 -12.28
CA ARG A 291 -9.49 -28.20 -11.53
C ARG A 291 -8.49 -27.08 -11.82
N ASN A 292 -8.34 -26.69 -13.09
CA ASN A 292 -7.46 -25.60 -13.50
C ASN A 292 -7.92 -24.26 -12.88
N LEU A 293 -9.22 -24.02 -12.80
CA LEU A 293 -9.78 -22.83 -12.15
C LEU A 293 -9.41 -22.78 -10.64
N TYR A 294 -9.51 -23.92 -9.93
CA TYR A 294 -9.07 -23.98 -8.52
C TYR A 294 -7.58 -23.74 -8.36
N ILE A 295 -6.75 -24.33 -9.21
CA ILE A 295 -5.28 -24.10 -9.20
C ILE A 295 -4.99 -22.62 -9.47
N SER A 296 -5.62 -22.01 -10.46
CA SER A 296 -5.47 -20.60 -10.76
C SER A 296 -5.90 -19.70 -9.60
N ALA A 297 -6.97 -20.05 -8.89
CA ALA A 297 -7.43 -19.31 -7.70
C ALA A 297 -6.41 -19.40 -6.55
N ILE A 298 -5.81 -20.57 -6.33
CA ILE A 298 -4.76 -20.77 -5.32
C ILE A 298 -3.51 -19.95 -5.68
N ILE A 299 -3.07 -20.01 -6.94
CA ILE A 299 -1.91 -19.24 -7.41
C ILE A 299 -2.16 -17.74 -7.27
N LEU A 300 -3.37 -17.28 -7.64
CA LEU A 300 -3.76 -15.87 -7.50
C LEU A 300 -3.72 -15.44 -6.02
N SER A 301 -4.28 -16.24 -5.12
CA SER A 301 -4.28 -15.95 -3.68
C SER A 301 -2.86 -15.87 -3.11
N LEU A 302 -2.00 -16.82 -3.49
CA LEU A 302 -0.59 -16.82 -3.08
C LEU A 302 0.17 -15.62 -3.66
N SER A 303 -0.10 -15.29 -4.92
CA SER A 303 0.50 -14.11 -5.58
C SER A 303 0.10 -12.82 -4.87
N ILE A 304 -1.18 -12.63 -4.52
CA ILE A 304 -1.65 -11.47 -3.78
C ILE A 304 -0.95 -11.36 -2.42
N LEU A 305 -0.75 -12.49 -1.72
CA LEU A 305 -0.03 -12.51 -0.45
C LEU A 305 1.42 -12.05 -0.62
N ILE A 306 2.13 -12.57 -1.61
CA ILE A 306 3.52 -12.19 -1.91
C ILE A 306 3.59 -10.70 -2.28
N ILE A 307 2.70 -10.23 -3.16
CA ILE A 307 2.62 -8.82 -3.58
C ILE A 307 2.36 -7.92 -2.38
N TYR A 308 1.48 -8.34 -1.44
CA TYR A 308 1.21 -7.58 -0.22
C TYR A 308 2.47 -7.39 0.63
N PHE A 309 3.22 -8.46 0.91
CA PHE A 309 4.47 -8.36 1.69
C PHE A 309 5.53 -7.53 0.98
N PHE A 310 5.70 -7.72 -0.33
CA PHE A 310 6.64 -6.96 -1.14
C PHE A 310 6.27 -5.46 -1.14
N SER A 311 5.01 -5.14 -1.40
CA SER A 311 4.50 -3.76 -1.39
C SER A 311 4.67 -3.09 -0.03
N LYS A 312 4.43 -3.83 1.07
CA LYS A 312 4.63 -3.32 2.43
C LYS A 312 6.11 -3.08 2.73
N SER A 313 6.99 -3.96 2.28
CA SER A 313 8.45 -3.83 2.44
C SER A 313 8.98 -2.59 1.73
N LEU A 314 8.46 -2.26 0.55
CA LEU A 314 8.88 -1.11 -0.24
C LEU A 314 8.23 0.21 0.25
N SER A 315 6.93 0.17 0.57
CA SER A 315 6.15 1.38 0.88
C SER A 315 6.41 1.91 2.30
N ARG A 316 6.71 1.04 3.27
CA ARG A 316 6.92 1.47 4.67
C ARG A 316 8.14 2.37 4.84
N PRO A 317 9.34 2.02 4.35
CA PRO A 317 10.51 2.91 4.46
C PRO A 317 10.30 4.24 3.75
N LEU A 318 9.66 4.25 2.58
CA LEU A 318 9.37 5.49 1.85
C LEU A 318 8.43 6.43 2.62
N LYS A 319 7.43 5.88 3.33
CA LYS A 319 6.56 6.68 4.20
C LYS A 319 7.33 7.30 5.35
N VAL A 320 8.23 6.53 5.97
CA VAL A 320 9.08 7.03 7.07
C VAL A 320 10.01 8.12 6.55
N LEU A 321 10.65 7.93 5.38
CA LEU A 321 11.47 8.95 4.75
C LEU A 321 10.70 10.24 4.45
N THR A 322 9.46 10.11 3.93
CA THR A 322 8.59 11.26 3.69
C THR A 322 8.29 12.00 5.01
N ALA A 323 8.02 11.27 6.08
CA ALA A 323 7.81 11.89 7.40
C ALA A 323 9.07 12.60 7.90
N ILE A 324 10.25 11.99 7.75
CA ILE A 324 11.53 12.60 8.10
C ILE A 324 11.78 13.90 7.33
N VAL A 325 11.57 13.88 6.01
CA VAL A 325 11.74 15.08 5.17
C VAL A 325 10.76 16.18 5.59
N ASN A 326 9.52 15.83 5.96
CA ASN A 326 8.56 16.79 6.47
C ASN A 326 8.99 17.39 7.82
N GLU A 327 9.55 16.58 8.74
CA GLU A 327 10.13 17.07 9.99
C GLU A 327 11.30 18.04 9.74
N ILE A 328 12.19 17.67 8.81
CA ILE A 328 13.31 18.55 8.39
C ILE A 328 12.77 19.87 7.84
N ASN A 329 11.76 19.83 6.97
CA ASN A 329 11.13 21.03 6.40
C ASN A 329 10.41 21.90 7.44
N GLN A 330 10.03 21.32 8.59
CA GLN A 330 9.50 22.07 9.73
C GLN A 330 10.60 22.59 10.67
N GLY A 331 11.87 22.35 10.33
CA GLY A 331 13.02 22.74 11.15
C GLY A 331 13.28 21.82 12.34
N ASN A 332 12.67 20.65 12.38
CA ASN A 332 12.98 19.64 13.41
C ASN A 332 14.04 18.68 12.91
N PHE A 333 15.30 18.94 13.31
CA PHE A 333 16.45 18.11 12.93
C PHE A 333 16.78 16.99 13.93
N ASN A 334 16.06 16.89 15.07
CA ASN A 334 16.29 15.89 16.12
C ASN A 334 15.27 14.73 16.06
N THR A 335 14.82 14.37 14.86
CA THR A 335 13.86 13.26 14.71
C THR A 335 14.51 11.90 14.96
N GLU A 336 13.85 11.04 15.73
CA GLU A 336 14.27 9.66 15.99
C GLU A 336 13.75 8.68 14.93
N LEU A 337 12.96 9.16 13.96
CA LEU A 337 12.30 8.33 12.94
C LEU A 337 13.28 7.50 12.08
N PHE A 338 14.55 7.90 11.99
CA PHE A 338 15.58 7.09 11.32
C PHE A 338 15.78 5.72 11.96
N SER A 339 15.50 5.55 13.23
CA SER A 339 15.59 4.27 13.94
C SER A 339 14.56 3.25 13.42
N GLU A 340 13.46 3.72 12.82
CA GLU A 340 12.44 2.86 12.21
C GLU A 340 12.86 2.28 10.85
N ILE A 341 13.87 2.86 10.20
CA ILE A 341 14.40 2.37 8.94
C ILE A 341 15.42 1.28 9.26
N LYS A 342 15.13 0.05 8.85
CA LYS A 342 16.06 -1.07 9.08
C LYS A 342 17.42 -0.76 8.44
N LYS A 343 18.50 -0.93 9.18
CA LYS A 343 19.89 -0.74 8.72
C LYS A 343 20.33 -1.69 7.58
N THR A 344 19.45 -2.60 7.17
CA THR A 344 19.74 -3.69 6.24
C THR A 344 19.34 -3.40 4.78
N HIS A 345 18.76 -2.25 4.49
CA HIS A 345 18.47 -1.89 3.09
C HIS A 345 19.79 -1.57 2.37
N LYS A 346 20.17 -2.46 1.43
CA LYS A 346 21.33 -2.29 0.54
C LYS A 346 20.91 -1.85 -0.88
N ASP A 347 19.69 -1.40 -1.01
CA ASP A 347 19.04 -0.92 -2.24
C ASP A 347 19.02 0.61 -2.28
N GLU A 348 18.37 1.17 -3.28
CA GLU A 348 18.23 2.62 -3.50
C GLU A 348 17.53 3.31 -2.32
N ILE A 349 16.67 2.61 -1.62
CA ILE A 349 16.00 3.12 -0.40
C ILE A 349 17.04 3.32 0.71
N GLY A 350 17.96 2.39 0.85
CA GLY A 350 19.07 2.50 1.82
C GLY A 350 20.00 3.66 1.49
N VAL A 351 20.33 3.87 0.22
CA VAL A 351 21.12 5.01 -0.23
C VAL A 351 20.39 6.33 0.06
N LEU A 352 19.09 6.41 -0.29
CA LEU A 352 18.27 7.60 -0.03
C LEU A 352 18.18 7.90 1.48
N ALA A 353 17.99 6.88 2.30
CA ALA A 353 17.93 7.05 3.77
C ALA A 353 19.25 7.60 4.32
N ASN A 354 20.39 7.09 3.86
CA ASN A 354 21.70 7.56 4.28
C ASN A 354 21.98 9.00 3.81
N SER A 355 21.62 9.34 2.58
CA SER A 355 21.75 10.70 2.04
C SER A 355 20.89 11.69 2.84
N THR A 356 19.62 11.34 3.08
CA THR A 356 18.72 12.19 3.89
C THR A 356 19.23 12.36 5.33
N LYS A 357 19.81 11.29 5.90
CA LYS A 357 20.46 11.38 7.22
C LYS A 357 21.64 12.32 7.21
N HIS A 358 22.49 12.23 6.21
CA HIS A 358 23.67 13.09 6.06
C HIS A 358 23.27 14.56 5.87
N GLU A 359 22.29 14.85 4.99
CA GLU A 359 21.75 16.21 4.83
C GLU A 359 21.20 16.77 6.13
N ARG A 360 20.43 15.95 6.89
CA ARG A 360 19.94 16.36 8.20
C ARG A 360 21.09 16.70 9.16
N GLU A 361 22.17 15.89 9.19
CA GLU A 361 23.33 16.12 10.03
C GLU A 361 24.04 17.44 9.68
N ILE A 362 24.18 17.72 8.39
CA ILE A 362 24.72 19.00 7.88
C ILE A 362 23.81 20.16 8.33
N LEU A 363 22.50 20.07 8.10
CA LEU A 363 21.55 21.11 8.50
C LEU A 363 21.55 21.32 10.02
N ASN A 364 21.61 20.26 10.82
CA ASN A 364 21.69 20.35 12.26
C ASN A 364 23.00 21.03 12.74
N THR A 365 24.09 20.76 12.04
CA THR A 365 25.38 21.43 12.33
C THR A 365 25.32 22.90 11.93
N PHE A 366 24.71 23.19 10.76
CA PHE A 366 24.51 24.55 10.29
C PHE A 366 23.64 25.39 11.27
N THR A 367 22.60 24.79 11.86
CA THR A 367 21.78 25.47 12.88
C THR A 367 22.52 25.79 14.18
N LYS A 368 23.65 25.09 14.45
CA LYS A 368 24.51 25.40 15.58
C LYS A 368 25.49 26.56 15.30
N LEU A 369 25.83 26.73 14.02
CA LEU A 369 26.69 27.82 13.56
C LEU A 369 25.91 29.12 13.30
N THR A 370 24.63 29.01 13.01
CA THR A 370 23.69 30.14 12.86
C THR A 370 22.64 30.09 13.98
N ASN A 371 21.87 31.17 14.10
CA ASN A 371 20.76 31.17 15.07
C ASN A 371 19.66 30.18 14.64
N LYS A 372 19.33 29.23 15.52
CA LYS A 372 18.33 28.19 15.27
C LYS A 372 16.95 28.78 14.90
N GLY A 373 16.56 29.86 15.58
CA GLY A 373 15.27 30.53 15.29
C GLY A 373 15.24 31.15 13.91
N VAL A 374 16.35 31.82 13.51
CA VAL A 374 16.50 32.41 12.16
C VAL A 374 16.47 31.32 11.09
N THR A 375 17.24 30.25 11.29
CA THR A 375 17.24 29.10 10.34
C THR A 375 15.86 28.49 10.18
N GLN A 376 15.12 28.30 11.26
CA GLN A 376 13.76 27.79 11.21
C GLN A 376 12.81 28.74 10.47
N ALA A 377 12.93 30.04 10.70
CA ALA A 377 12.12 31.05 10.04
C ALA A 377 12.41 31.13 8.52
N ILE A 378 13.68 30.98 8.09
CA ILE A 378 14.05 30.86 6.67
C ILE A 378 13.42 29.64 6.04
N ILE A 379 13.56 28.47 6.68
CA ILE A 379 13.02 27.20 6.16
C ILE A 379 11.52 27.26 6.01
N LYS A 380 10.83 27.91 6.96
CA LYS A 380 9.37 28.10 6.93
C LYS A 380 8.95 29.25 6.01
N LYS A 381 9.88 29.99 5.41
CA LYS A 381 9.62 31.17 4.59
C LYS A 381 8.88 32.27 5.38
N GLU A 382 9.13 32.38 6.68
CA GLU A 382 8.57 33.40 7.56
C GLU A 382 9.38 34.69 7.51
N ILE A 383 10.65 34.64 7.09
CA ILE A 383 11.54 35.79 6.84
C ILE A 383 12.17 35.64 5.46
N ASP A 384 12.45 36.77 4.83
CA ASP A 384 13.18 36.91 3.58
C ASP A 384 14.57 37.53 3.80
N PHE A 385 15.28 37.85 2.71
CA PHE A 385 16.61 38.46 2.75
C PHE A 385 16.57 39.98 2.75
N GLU A 386 15.36 40.60 2.63
CA GLU A 386 15.20 42.02 2.64
C GLU A 386 15.27 42.59 4.08
N PRO A 387 15.94 43.73 4.30
CA PRO A 387 15.95 44.36 5.60
C PRO A 387 14.60 45.05 5.92
N HIS A 388 14.10 44.80 7.12
CA HIS A 388 12.83 45.35 7.58
C HIS A 388 13.01 46.27 8.79
N LEU A 389 12.32 47.39 8.78
CA LEU A 389 12.21 48.26 9.96
C LEU A 389 11.21 47.66 10.95
N LYS A 390 11.63 47.45 12.20
CA LYS A 390 10.80 46.85 13.24
C LYS A 390 10.96 47.56 14.57
N ASP A 391 9.89 47.60 15.37
CA ASP A 391 9.98 48.01 16.77
C ASP A 391 10.27 46.77 17.61
N ILE A 392 11.46 46.72 18.19
CA ILE A 392 12.03 45.52 18.88
C ILE A 392 12.54 45.93 20.26
N THR A 393 12.73 44.91 21.13
CA THR A 393 13.44 45.10 22.38
C THR A 393 14.81 44.43 22.30
N ILE A 394 15.85 45.25 22.48
CA ILE A 394 17.25 44.88 22.33
C ILE A 394 17.85 44.67 23.72
N PHE A 395 18.69 43.68 23.87
CA PHE A 395 19.35 43.25 25.10
C PHE A 395 20.84 43.12 24.86
N PHE A 396 21.61 43.68 25.76
CA PHE A 396 23.03 43.40 25.91
C PHE A 396 23.29 42.90 27.33
N SER A 397 24.21 41.94 27.47
CA SER A 397 24.74 41.55 28.77
C SER A 397 26.22 41.26 28.70
N ASP A 398 26.92 41.47 29.79
CA ASP A 398 28.35 41.26 29.91
C ASP A 398 28.70 40.73 31.30
N ILE A 399 29.76 39.90 31.41
CA ILE A 399 30.21 39.36 32.69
C ILE A 399 31.04 40.40 33.44
N ARG A 400 30.61 40.74 34.62
CA ARG A 400 31.31 41.73 35.45
C ARG A 400 32.70 41.20 35.92
N GLY A 401 33.73 41.92 35.48
CA GLY A 401 35.11 41.59 35.82
C GLY A 401 35.68 40.36 35.14
N PHE A 402 35.22 40.08 33.92
CA PHE A 402 35.70 38.93 33.13
C PHE A 402 37.22 38.90 32.94
N THR A 403 37.89 40.06 32.80
CA THR A 403 39.35 40.15 32.72
C THR A 403 40.02 39.52 33.96
N ALA A 404 39.55 39.84 35.16
CA ALA A 404 40.07 39.25 36.37
C ALA A 404 39.76 37.74 36.49
N ILE A 405 38.61 37.30 36.01
CA ILE A 405 38.25 35.88 35.89
C ILE A 405 39.22 35.17 34.93
N SER A 406 39.49 35.75 33.77
CA SER A 406 40.41 35.22 32.75
C SER A 406 41.86 35.11 33.32
N ASP A 407 42.30 36.13 34.05
CA ASP A 407 43.60 36.08 34.71
C ASP A 407 43.65 34.99 35.79
N GLY A 408 42.55 34.76 36.52
CA GLY A 408 42.42 33.64 37.46
C GLY A 408 42.60 32.29 36.77
N PHE A 409 42.04 32.11 35.58
CA PHE A 409 42.28 30.91 34.77
C PHE A 409 43.72 30.78 34.30
N LYS A 410 44.35 31.87 33.82
CA LYS A 410 45.77 31.86 33.41
C LYS A 410 46.69 31.47 34.55
N ASN A 411 46.49 32.06 35.71
CA ASN A 411 47.31 31.80 36.89
C ASN A 411 47.19 30.33 37.37
N ARG A 412 46.01 29.73 37.17
CA ARG A 412 45.76 28.37 37.66
C ARG A 412 46.13 27.28 36.67
N PHE A 413 45.90 27.49 35.38
CA PHE A 413 46.03 26.46 34.36
C PHE A 413 47.16 26.68 33.35
N GLY A 414 47.83 27.83 33.37
CA GLY A 414 48.92 28.14 32.45
C GLY A 414 48.50 28.01 30.98
N GLU A 415 49.22 27.19 30.23
CA GLU A 415 48.94 26.97 28.78
C GLU A 415 47.58 26.37 28.49
N LYS A 416 46.96 25.65 29.41
CA LYS A 416 45.63 25.06 29.27
C LYS A 416 44.50 26.06 29.56
N SER A 417 44.80 27.27 30.00
CA SER A 417 43.81 28.27 30.38
C SER A 417 42.80 28.61 29.29
N ALA A 418 43.21 28.65 28.02
CA ALA A 418 42.35 28.95 26.90
C ALA A 418 41.20 27.93 26.73
N ALA A 419 41.52 26.63 26.88
CA ALA A 419 40.50 25.57 26.77
C ALA A 419 39.53 25.61 27.99
N GLU A 420 40.02 25.92 29.17
CA GLU A 420 39.17 26.03 30.37
C GLU A 420 38.30 27.29 30.33
N ILE A 421 38.77 28.43 29.80
CA ILE A 421 37.98 29.63 29.59
C ILE A 421 36.86 29.34 28.59
N ILE A 422 37.16 28.68 27.46
CA ILE A 422 36.15 28.31 26.47
C ILE A 422 35.09 27.37 27.09
N SER A 423 35.50 26.37 27.85
CA SER A 423 34.59 25.47 28.56
C SER A 423 33.68 26.21 29.52
N PHE A 424 34.25 27.15 30.29
CA PHE A 424 33.48 28.01 31.19
C PHE A 424 32.50 28.91 30.46
N LEU A 425 32.93 29.61 29.40
CA LEU A 425 32.05 30.45 28.59
C LEU A 425 30.94 29.65 27.96
N ASN A 426 31.21 28.45 27.45
CA ASN A 426 30.18 27.58 26.86
C ASN A 426 29.10 27.16 27.89
N ASP A 427 29.47 26.86 29.14
CA ASP A 427 28.49 26.57 30.20
C ASP A 427 27.64 27.82 30.52
N TYR A 428 28.29 28.96 30.73
CA TYR A 428 27.62 30.24 30.96
C TYR A 428 26.67 30.61 29.82
N MET A 429 27.17 30.64 28.57
CA MET A 429 26.38 31.00 27.41
C MET A 429 25.21 30.03 27.20
N SER A 430 25.40 28.73 27.39
CA SER A 430 24.33 27.75 27.28
C SER A 430 23.18 28.02 28.25
N ARG A 431 23.47 28.40 29.47
CA ARG A 431 22.48 28.75 30.49
C ARG A 431 21.74 30.05 30.09
N MET A 432 22.48 31.08 29.67
CA MET A 432 21.91 32.38 29.28
C MET A 432 21.07 32.26 28.00
N VAL A 433 21.58 31.60 26.96
CA VAL A 433 20.86 31.34 25.69
C VAL A 433 19.57 30.55 25.92
N SER A 434 19.60 29.59 26.86
CA SER A 434 18.37 28.86 27.23
C SER A 434 17.29 29.83 27.79
N CYS A 435 17.67 30.81 28.61
CA CYS A 435 16.73 31.83 29.07
C CYS A 435 16.19 32.71 27.95
N ILE A 436 17.08 33.16 27.01
CA ILE A 436 16.72 34.00 25.89
C ILE A 436 15.72 33.29 24.96
N THR A 437 16.07 32.06 24.52
CA THR A 437 15.24 31.33 23.53
C THR A 437 13.89 30.93 24.11
N ARG A 438 13.81 30.65 25.40
CA ARG A 438 12.53 30.28 26.06
C ARG A 438 11.57 31.44 26.23
N THR A 439 12.10 32.64 26.30
CA THR A 439 11.26 33.86 26.32
C THR A 439 10.96 34.39 24.92
N GLY A 440 11.31 33.65 23.86
CA GLY A 440 11.07 34.06 22.46
C GLY A 440 12.11 35.04 21.92
N GLY A 441 13.22 35.24 22.65
CA GLY A 441 14.34 36.06 22.18
C GLY A 441 15.21 35.34 21.16
N THR A 442 15.83 36.11 20.31
CA THR A 442 16.79 35.66 19.30
C THR A 442 18.17 36.17 19.66
N VAL A 443 19.13 35.27 19.83
CA VAL A 443 20.53 35.69 20.02
C VAL A 443 21.05 36.24 18.71
N ASP A 444 21.54 37.46 18.72
CA ASP A 444 22.15 38.09 17.56
C ASP A 444 23.60 37.60 17.40
N LYS A 445 24.45 37.90 18.35
CA LYS A 445 25.87 37.51 18.37
C LYS A 445 26.44 37.44 19.77
N PHE A 446 27.64 36.84 19.88
CA PHE A 446 28.49 36.90 21.05
C PHE A 446 29.68 37.82 20.75
N GLU A 447 30.02 38.70 21.68
CA GLU A 447 31.16 39.58 21.57
C GLU A 447 32.07 39.32 22.80
N GLY A 448 32.95 38.30 22.67
CA GLY A 448 33.70 37.79 23.84
C GLY A 448 32.80 37.12 24.85
N ASP A 449 32.67 37.69 26.04
CA ASP A 449 31.76 37.26 27.11
C ASP A 449 30.41 37.96 27.08
N ALA A 450 30.25 38.96 26.20
CA ALA A 450 28.98 39.67 26.01
C ALA A 450 28.02 38.91 25.10
N ILE A 451 26.72 39.05 25.39
CA ILE A 451 25.64 38.50 24.61
C ILE A 451 24.75 39.64 24.11
N MET A 452 24.55 39.71 22.81
CA MET A 452 23.52 40.53 22.16
C MET A 452 22.34 39.65 21.77
N ALA A 453 21.15 40.07 22.17
CA ALA A 453 19.90 39.40 21.81
C ALA A 453 18.76 40.43 21.57
N ALA A 454 17.69 40.00 20.88
CA ALA A 454 16.54 40.86 20.68
C ALA A 454 15.23 40.06 20.63
N TRP A 455 14.13 40.72 21.01
CA TRP A 455 12.77 40.21 20.91
C TRP A 455 11.99 41.00 19.86
N GLY A 456 11.17 40.33 19.09
CA GLY A 456 10.39 40.94 17.99
C GLY A 456 11.07 40.83 16.61
N VAL A 457 12.34 40.40 16.53
CA VAL A 457 13.09 40.34 15.27
C VAL A 457 12.50 39.35 14.25
N LEU A 458 11.99 38.20 14.72
CA LEU A 458 11.34 37.18 13.88
C LEU A 458 9.83 37.35 13.73
N ARG A 459 9.27 38.45 14.29
CA ARG A 459 7.85 38.73 14.17
C ARG A 459 7.50 39.09 12.74
N ASN A 460 6.58 38.33 12.15
CA ASN A 460 6.07 38.64 10.82
C ASN A 460 4.99 39.71 10.86
N GLU A 461 5.40 40.94 11.03
CA GLU A 461 4.58 42.11 11.10
C GLU A 461 5.19 43.22 10.24
N SER A 462 4.36 43.80 9.37
CA SER A 462 4.73 44.98 8.59
C SER A 462 4.28 46.26 9.34
N LEU A 463 5.03 47.35 9.18
CA LEU A 463 4.67 48.66 9.67
C LEU A 463 3.76 49.43 8.70
N ASP A 464 3.18 48.79 7.70
CA ASP A 464 2.31 49.39 6.69
C ASP A 464 1.08 50.06 7.29
N TRP A 465 0.69 49.69 8.51
CA TRP A 465 -0.38 50.31 9.25
C TRP A 465 -0.09 51.81 9.55
N GLU A 466 1.17 52.19 9.59
CA GLU A 466 1.54 53.61 9.77
C GLU A 466 1.12 54.51 8.61
N GLN A 467 0.91 53.90 7.41
CA GLN A 467 0.42 54.59 6.21
C GLN A 467 -1.10 54.81 6.21
N LEU A 468 -1.82 54.16 7.12
CA LEU A 468 -3.26 54.33 7.26
C LEU A 468 -3.59 55.71 7.78
N PRO A 469 -4.75 56.28 7.42
CA PRO A 469 -5.18 57.60 7.92
C PRO A 469 -5.22 57.64 9.45
N LYS A 470 -4.44 58.52 10.05
CA LYS A 470 -4.36 58.66 11.51
C LYS A 470 -5.76 58.94 12.07
N GLY A 471 -6.19 58.12 13.04
CA GLY A 471 -7.52 58.23 13.66
C GLY A 471 -8.60 57.35 13.01
N SER A 472 -8.35 56.70 11.87
CA SER A 472 -9.27 55.70 11.34
C SER A 472 -9.42 54.51 12.28
N LYS A 473 -10.54 53.79 12.18
CA LYS A 473 -10.78 52.60 13.01
C LYS A 473 -9.71 51.51 12.74
N GLU A 474 -9.31 51.38 11.48
CA GLU A 474 -8.28 50.48 11.00
C GLU A 474 -6.91 50.82 11.61
N TYR A 475 -6.52 52.11 11.54
CA TYR A 475 -5.29 52.61 12.16
C TYR A 475 -5.27 52.31 13.66
N LEU A 476 -6.35 52.70 14.39
CA LEU A 476 -6.40 52.49 15.84
C LEU A 476 -6.35 51.01 16.23
N LYS A 477 -7.00 50.14 15.45
CA LYS A 477 -6.97 48.71 15.69
C LYS A 477 -5.56 48.12 15.44
N ALA A 478 -4.94 48.46 14.32
CA ALA A 478 -3.61 47.98 13.95
C ALA A 478 -2.56 48.50 14.93
N LYS A 479 -2.61 49.80 15.30
CA LYS A 479 -1.73 50.36 16.30
C LYS A 479 -1.87 49.69 17.67
N LYS A 480 -3.08 49.45 18.14
CA LYS A 480 -3.34 48.72 19.40
C LYS A 480 -2.74 47.33 19.37
N HIS A 481 -2.83 46.65 18.23
CA HIS A 481 -2.28 45.34 18.04
C HIS A 481 -0.74 45.36 18.06
N HIS A 482 -0.14 46.27 17.33
CA HIS A 482 1.29 46.49 17.32
C HIS A 482 1.84 46.83 18.72
N ASP A 483 1.23 47.83 19.41
CA ASP A 483 1.65 48.23 20.76
C ASP A 483 1.58 47.07 21.75
N ALA A 484 0.65 46.15 21.56
CA ALA A 484 0.54 44.93 22.38
C ALA A 484 1.67 43.94 22.10
N TYR A 485 2.12 43.80 20.85
CA TYR A 485 3.29 42.96 20.49
C TYR A 485 4.59 43.55 21.08
N VAL A 486 4.83 44.85 20.87
CA VAL A 486 6.03 45.51 21.39
C VAL A 486 6.10 45.39 22.92
N ARG A 487 4.97 45.53 23.60
CA ARG A 487 4.85 45.40 25.05
C ARG A 487 5.12 43.96 25.51
N HIS A 488 4.61 42.97 24.78
CA HIS A 488 4.90 41.56 25.03
C HIS A 488 6.41 41.26 24.90
N ASP A 489 7.05 41.76 23.86
CA ASP A 489 8.48 41.57 23.63
C ASP A 489 9.33 42.20 24.76
N ALA A 490 9.00 43.40 25.17
CA ALA A 490 9.68 44.06 26.29
C ALA A 490 9.51 43.28 27.63
N LEU A 491 8.29 42.81 27.90
CA LEU A 491 8.03 41.99 29.07
C LEU A 491 8.78 40.62 29.02
N ALA A 492 8.83 40.00 27.86
CA ALA A 492 9.55 38.74 27.64
C ALA A 492 11.06 38.92 27.85
N ALA A 493 11.62 40.06 27.41
CA ALA A 493 13.02 40.39 27.64
C ALA A 493 13.36 40.58 29.16
N ILE A 494 12.46 41.23 29.88
CA ILE A 494 12.64 41.33 31.37
C ILE A 494 12.46 40.00 32.05
N THR A 495 11.49 39.18 31.60
CA THR A 495 11.31 37.81 32.11
C THR A 495 12.58 36.98 31.90
N CYS A 496 13.27 37.18 30.77
CA CYS A 496 14.58 36.55 30.51
C CYS A 496 15.62 36.99 31.55
N CYS A 497 15.72 38.30 31.84
CA CYS A 497 16.67 38.80 32.87
C CYS A 497 16.38 38.21 34.25
N MET A 498 15.10 38.06 34.61
CA MET A 498 14.72 37.43 35.88
C MET A 498 15.11 35.95 35.93
N ALA A 499 14.92 35.23 34.81
CA ALA A 499 15.36 33.85 34.70
C ALA A 499 16.91 33.71 34.77
N MET A 500 17.63 34.63 34.11
CA MET A 500 19.10 34.70 34.17
C MET A 500 19.60 34.96 35.60
N ARG A 501 18.98 35.89 36.32
CA ARG A 501 19.33 36.20 37.71
C ARG A 501 19.23 34.94 38.60
N TYR A 502 18.14 34.20 38.48
CA TYR A 502 17.96 32.92 39.20
C TYR A 502 19.02 31.89 38.77
N SER A 503 19.23 31.70 37.46
CA SER A 503 20.19 30.74 36.90
C SER A 503 21.63 31.03 37.37
N LEU A 504 22.01 32.32 37.41
CA LEU A 504 23.33 32.73 37.90
C LEU A 504 23.49 32.56 39.41
N MET A 505 22.46 32.85 40.20
CA MET A 505 22.51 32.60 41.64
C MET A 505 22.66 31.11 41.95
N LEU A 506 21.96 30.24 41.17
CA LEU A 506 22.14 28.79 41.28
C LEU A 506 23.55 28.36 40.87
N TYR A 507 24.05 28.85 39.71
CA TYR A 507 25.42 28.59 39.27
C TYR A 507 26.45 28.98 40.33
N ASN A 508 26.34 30.17 40.95
CA ASN A 508 27.25 30.65 41.95
C ASN A 508 27.27 29.75 43.22
N LYS A 509 26.09 29.29 43.65
CA LYS A 509 25.97 28.31 44.75
C LYS A 509 26.63 26.97 44.39
N GLU A 510 26.46 26.46 43.17
CA GLU A 510 27.14 25.28 42.67
C GLU A 510 28.66 25.48 42.60
N ALA A 511 29.12 26.65 42.19
CA ALA A 511 30.54 27.00 42.11
C ALA A 511 31.21 27.05 43.50
N GLU A 512 30.51 27.63 44.49
CA GLU A 512 30.99 27.64 45.89
C GLU A 512 31.09 26.24 46.48
N ALA A 513 30.05 25.39 46.26
CA ALA A 513 30.06 24.01 46.72
C ALA A 513 31.20 23.20 46.07
N PHE A 514 31.39 23.40 44.74
CA PHE A 514 32.48 22.78 43.99
C PHE A 514 33.86 23.21 44.55
N THR A 515 34.07 24.50 44.77
CA THR A 515 35.33 25.02 45.29
C THR A 515 35.65 24.45 46.67
N LYS A 516 34.68 24.36 47.57
CA LYS A 516 34.83 23.71 48.87
C LYS A 516 35.18 22.24 48.78
N ALA A 517 34.55 21.51 47.89
CA ALA A 517 34.79 20.06 47.72
C ALA A 517 36.20 19.77 47.18
N HIS A 518 36.78 20.68 46.39
CA HIS A 518 38.06 20.49 45.70
C HIS A 518 39.16 21.41 46.21
N GLU A 519 39.01 21.94 47.41
CA GLU A 519 39.96 22.91 48.04
C GLU A 519 41.39 22.37 48.08
N LYS A 520 41.56 21.05 48.24
CA LYS A 520 42.85 20.36 48.31
C LYS A 520 43.40 19.92 46.95
N GLU A 521 42.70 20.11 45.89
CA GLU A 521 43.07 19.68 44.53
C GLU A 521 43.57 20.90 43.70
N PRO A 522 44.91 21.12 43.60
CA PRO A 522 45.44 22.33 42.95
C PRO A 522 45.10 22.45 41.48
N LEU A 523 44.73 21.33 40.79
CA LEU A 523 44.37 21.28 39.38
C LEU A 523 42.87 21.02 39.14
N ALA A 524 42.03 21.09 40.16
CA ALA A 524 40.58 20.98 39.98
C ALA A 524 40.05 22.12 39.08
N LYS A 525 38.98 21.80 38.31
CA LYS A 525 38.33 22.80 37.49
C LYS A 525 37.98 24.04 38.29
N TYR A 526 38.33 25.20 37.73
CA TYR A 526 38.00 26.49 38.35
C TYR A 526 36.59 26.90 37.98
N LYS A 527 35.75 27.15 38.97
CA LYS A 527 34.40 27.70 38.78
C LYS A 527 34.34 29.05 39.47
N PRO A 528 34.53 30.16 38.72
CA PRO A 528 34.48 31.49 39.25
C PRO A 528 33.06 31.90 39.64
N HIS A 529 32.92 32.79 40.61
CA HIS A 529 31.67 33.46 40.90
C HIS A 529 31.34 34.47 39.79
N ILE A 530 30.11 34.46 39.24
CA ILE A 530 29.70 35.27 38.11
C ILE A 530 28.65 36.30 38.54
N ARG A 531 28.80 37.51 38.07
CA ARG A 531 27.76 38.54 38.00
C ARG A 531 27.69 39.11 36.61
N ILE A 532 26.50 39.46 36.15
CA ILE A 532 26.31 40.13 34.86
C ILE A 532 25.73 41.51 35.03
N GLY A 533 25.91 42.34 34.01
CA GLY A 533 25.09 43.52 33.78
C GLY A 533 24.20 43.23 32.56
N ALA A 534 22.94 43.57 32.63
CA ALA A 534 21.99 43.48 31.53
C ALA A 534 21.36 44.83 31.21
N GLY A 535 21.41 45.28 29.98
CA GLY A 535 20.80 46.54 29.51
C GLY A 535 19.74 46.25 28.46
N LEU A 536 18.57 46.81 28.67
CA LEU A 536 17.43 46.69 27.78
C LEU A 536 16.99 48.04 27.21
N ASN A 537 16.83 48.09 25.91
CA ASN A 537 16.20 49.23 25.22
C ASN A 537 15.19 48.77 24.17
N SER A 538 14.01 49.35 24.19
CA SER A 538 12.97 49.11 23.19
C SER A 538 12.93 50.27 22.21
N GLY A 539 12.91 49.96 20.93
CA GLY A 539 12.85 51.01 19.90
C GLY A 539 12.96 50.46 18.49
N ARG A 540 12.94 51.39 17.57
CA ARG A 540 12.96 51.09 16.15
C ARG A 540 14.38 50.75 15.67
N ALA A 541 14.50 49.61 14.98
CA ALA A 541 15.76 49.15 14.38
C ALA A 541 15.52 48.48 13.04
N THR A 542 16.51 48.51 12.17
CA THR A 542 16.50 47.74 10.94
C THR A 542 16.98 46.33 11.25
N VAL A 543 16.18 45.32 10.88
CA VAL A 543 16.44 43.91 11.11
C VAL A 543 16.55 43.22 9.78
N GLY A 544 17.59 42.42 9.56
CA GLY A 544 17.79 41.72 8.30
C GLY A 544 19.17 41.07 8.18
N PHE A 545 19.42 40.51 7.03
CA PHE A 545 20.73 39.95 6.69
C PHE A 545 21.70 41.07 6.32
N MET A 546 22.84 41.10 6.96
CA MET A 546 23.92 42.07 6.72
C MET A 546 25.26 41.34 6.63
N GLY A 547 26.10 41.76 5.72
CA GLY A 547 27.47 41.23 5.53
C GLY A 547 27.92 41.27 4.10
N SER A 548 28.89 40.44 3.78
CA SER A 548 29.37 40.19 2.42
C SER A 548 28.61 39.03 1.79
N PHE A 549 28.80 38.84 0.47
CA PHE A 549 28.25 37.70 -0.25
C PHE A 549 28.67 36.35 0.35
N ASP A 550 29.88 36.27 0.93
CA ASP A 550 30.42 35.04 1.50
C ASP A 550 30.06 34.83 2.97
N LYS A 551 29.66 35.90 3.68
CA LYS A 551 29.28 35.84 5.09
C LYS A 551 28.20 36.84 5.42
N MET A 552 27.02 36.36 5.70
CA MET A 552 25.89 37.15 6.17
C MET A 552 25.48 36.77 7.60
N GLU A 553 25.14 37.77 8.39
CA GLU A 553 24.60 37.59 9.73
C GLU A 553 23.20 38.23 9.78
N TYR A 554 22.27 37.55 10.41
CA TYR A 554 20.94 38.13 10.67
C TYR A 554 21.01 38.95 11.94
N THR A 555 20.97 40.26 11.80
CA THR A 555 21.29 41.17 12.88
C THR A 555 20.34 42.40 12.89
N SER A 556 20.42 43.15 13.96
CA SER A 556 19.66 44.39 14.16
C SER A 556 20.61 45.57 14.21
N ILE A 557 20.26 46.67 13.50
CA ILE A 557 21.07 47.88 13.43
C ILE A 557 20.19 49.10 13.67
N GLY A 558 20.76 50.08 14.37
CA GLY A 558 20.11 51.39 14.60
C GLY A 558 20.50 51.99 15.95
N ASP A 559 20.07 53.25 16.15
CA ASP A 559 20.33 53.97 17.41
C ASP A 559 19.80 53.22 18.65
N ALA A 560 18.68 52.50 18.48
CA ALA A 560 18.12 51.72 19.57
C ALA A 560 19.09 50.59 20.05
N VAL A 561 19.87 50.00 19.12
CA VAL A 561 20.84 48.97 19.42
C VAL A 561 22.03 49.56 20.23
N ASN A 562 22.59 50.66 19.73
CA ASN A 562 23.67 51.36 20.38
C ASN A 562 23.26 51.83 21.80
N PHE A 563 22.00 52.26 21.96
CA PHE A 563 21.52 52.72 23.26
C PHE A 563 21.33 51.55 24.24
N ALA A 564 20.92 50.35 23.80
CA ALA A 564 20.87 49.16 24.62
C ALA A 564 22.27 48.75 25.14
N SER A 565 23.30 48.80 24.29
CA SER A 565 24.69 48.54 24.70
C SER A 565 25.20 49.52 25.77
N ARG A 566 24.91 50.84 25.60
CA ARG A 566 25.23 51.90 26.59
C ARG A 566 24.46 51.68 27.89
N THR A 567 23.23 51.25 27.83
CA THR A 567 22.40 50.93 28.98
C THR A 567 23.01 49.77 29.79
N GLU A 568 23.54 48.75 29.10
CA GLU A 568 24.27 47.65 29.74
C GLU A 568 25.50 48.19 30.50
N ALA A 569 26.38 48.99 29.86
CA ALA A 569 27.55 49.57 30.47
C ALA A 569 27.21 50.42 31.72
N SER A 570 26.05 51.08 31.73
CA SER A 570 25.56 51.92 32.82
C SER A 570 25.12 51.13 34.07
N ASN A 571 24.98 49.82 34.03
CA ASN A 571 24.67 49.01 35.23
C ASN A 571 25.71 49.13 36.31
N LYS A 572 27.01 49.22 35.91
CA LYS A 572 28.12 49.32 36.90
C LYS A 572 28.00 50.60 37.75
N PRO A 573 27.94 51.79 37.16
CA PRO A 573 27.78 53.01 37.92
C PRO A 573 26.43 53.13 38.63
N CYS A 574 25.35 52.51 38.10
CA CYS A 574 24.04 52.49 38.73
C CYS A 574 23.90 51.48 39.89
N GLY A 575 24.85 50.57 40.03
CA GLY A 575 24.80 49.51 41.06
C GLY A 575 23.60 48.54 40.80
N THR A 576 23.43 48.11 39.58
CA THR A 576 22.33 47.23 39.18
C THR A 576 22.87 46.01 38.40
N ASP A 577 22.05 44.98 38.27
CA ASP A 577 22.28 43.83 37.39
C ASP A 577 21.43 43.97 36.13
N THR A 578 20.32 44.70 36.17
CA THR A 578 19.40 44.88 35.03
C THR A 578 18.92 46.32 35.01
N LEU A 579 19.21 47.02 33.90
CA LEU A 579 18.73 48.35 33.60
C LEU A 579 17.83 48.35 32.39
N ILE A 580 16.79 49.22 32.45
CA ILE A 580 15.93 49.52 31.29
C ILE A 580 15.92 51.03 31.04
N THR A 581 15.77 51.39 29.75
CA THR A 581 15.66 52.80 29.35
C THR A 581 14.25 53.36 29.61
N GLN A 582 14.13 54.70 29.56
CA GLN A 582 12.83 55.36 29.59
C GLN A 582 11.89 54.84 28.49
N ASP A 583 12.38 54.61 27.27
CA ASP A 583 11.61 54.08 26.17
C ASP A 583 10.97 52.73 26.52
N THR A 584 11.77 51.80 27.11
CA THR A 584 11.28 50.49 27.55
C THR A 584 10.29 50.62 28.70
N TYR A 585 10.57 51.49 29.66
CA TYR A 585 9.68 51.76 30.80
C TYR A 585 8.35 52.31 30.34
N ASP A 586 8.34 53.26 29.39
CA ASP A 586 7.11 53.87 28.86
C ASP A 586 6.19 52.83 28.12
N ILE A 587 6.78 51.86 27.47
CA ILE A 587 6.04 50.74 26.86
C ILE A 587 5.42 49.83 27.95
N LEU A 588 6.09 49.63 29.06
CA LEU A 588 5.71 48.70 30.13
C LEU A 588 4.76 49.29 31.17
N LYS A 589 4.76 50.64 31.34
CA LYS A 589 3.91 51.31 32.35
C LYS A 589 2.40 51.23 32.08
N TYR A 590 1.98 50.92 30.85
CA TYR A 590 0.59 50.69 30.53
C TYR A 590 0.10 49.34 31.06
N ASP A 591 -1.06 49.37 31.71
CA ASP A 591 -1.67 48.29 32.42
C ASP A 591 -1.71 46.98 31.63
N PHE A 592 -1.04 45.94 32.11
CA PHE A 592 -0.96 44.61 31.52
C PHE A 592 -2.32 43.90 31.43
N ILE A 593 -3.33 44.33 32.18
CA ILE A 593 -4.69 43.78 32.15
C ILE A 593 -5.32 43.98 30.77
N LYS A 594 -5.02 45.08 30.08
CA LYS A 594 -5.55 45.37 28.73
C LYS A 594 -4.93 44.51 27.62
N CYS A 595 -3.79 43.88 27.87
CA CYS A 595 -3.18 42.95 26.93
C CYS A 595 -3.97 41.64 26.80
N LYS A 596 -4.84 41.28 27.75
CA LYS A 596 -5.70 40.10 27.68
C LYS A 596 -6.75 40.16 26.60
N GLU A 597 -7.20 41.36 26.20
CA GLU A 597 -8.24 41.56 25.19
C GLU A 597 -7.75 41.30 23.74
N ASN A 598 -6.44 41.13 23.52
CA ASN A 598 -5.84 41.12 22.20
C ASN A 598 -5.27 39.74 21.76
N ASN A 599 -5.75 38.62 22.31
CA ASN A 599 -5.31 37.26 21.92
C ASN A 599 -3.80 36.99 21.99
N PHE A 600 -3.04 37.82 22.67
CA PHE A 600 -1.68 37.46 23.01
C PHE A 600 -1.68 36.32 23.99
N THR A 601 -0.96 35.28 23.69
CA THR A 601 -0.75 34.08 24.50
C THR A 601 0.18 34.35 25.70
N ILE A 602 -0.06 35.41 26.45
CA ILE A 602 0.11 35.31 27.87
C ILE A 602 -1.11 34.51 28.30
N LYS A 603 -0.91 33.18 28.53
CA LYS A 603 -2.02 32.27 28.83
C LYS A 603 -2.91 32.88 29.88
N PRO A 604 -4.26 32.78 29.75
CA PRO A 604 -5.22 33.41 30.65
C PRO A 604 -5.07 33.03 32.14
N GLU A 605 -4.30 31.98 32.41
CA GLU A 605 -3.95 31.48 33.76
C GLU A 605 -2.88 32.31 34.48
N ASN A 606 -2.17 33.19 33.77
CA ASN A 606 -1.16 34.04 34.40
C ASN A 606 -1.81 35.31 34.92
N LYS A 607 -1.88 35.41 36.21
CA LYS A 607 -2.08 36.72 36.89
C LYS A 607 -1.11 37.73 36.28
N PRO A 608 -1.51 39.02 36.07
CA PRO A 608 -0.58 40.04 35.63
C PRO A 608 0.65 40.01 36.50
N CYS A 609 1.84 39.81 35.86
CA CYS A 609 3.09 39.87 36.58
C CYS A 609 3.33 41.30 37.00
N GLU A 610 3.25 41.60 38.29
CA GLU A 610 3.72 42.88 38.79
C GLU A 610 5.22 42.99 38.49
N LEU A 611 5.63 44.09 37.90
CA LEU A 611 7.04 44.42 37.67
C LEU A 611 7.40 45.57 38.66
N ILE A 612 8.41 45.32 39.46
CA ILE A 612 8.96 46.29 40.39
C ILE A 612 10.20 46.89 39.75
N VAL A 613 10.19 48.20 39.49
CA VAL A 613 11.32 48.97 38.99
C VAL A 613 11.50 50.23 39.84
N GLU A 614 12.71 50.68 39.95
CA GLU A 614 13.03 51.95 40.62
C GLU A 614 13.84 52.84 39.68
N GLN A 615 13.47 54.12 39.60
CA GLN A 615 14.19 55.12 38.83
C GLN A 615 15.58 55.37 39.47
N ILE A 616 16.61 55.39 38.62
CA ILE A 616 17.95 55.81 39.07
C ILE A 616 17.90 57.33 39.32
N PRO A 617 18.41 57.79 40.48
CA PRO A 617 18.23 59.17 40.95
C PRO A 617 19.01 60.24 40.16
N VAL A 618 19.77 59.83 39.15
CA VAL A 618 20.58 60.71 38.28
C VAL A 618 20.29 60.47 36.82
N ASP A 619 20.42 61.49 36.01
CA ASP A 619 20.27 61.43 34.59
C ASP A 619 21.60 61.24 33.89
N PHE A 620 21.62 60.44 32.88
CA PHE A 620 22.80 60.16 32.08
C PHE A 620 22.73 60.92 30.75
N GLU A 621 23.82 61.60 30.38
CA GLU A 621 23.98 62.23 29.10
C GLU A 621 24.25 61.13 28.04
N VAL A 622 23.39 61.02 27.07
CA VAL A 622 23.51 60.04 26.01
C VAL A 622 23.72 60.75 24.70
N LYS A 623 24.82 60.54 24.01
CA LYS A 623 25.14 61.19 22.73
C LYS A 623 24.00 61.05 21.72
N GLY A 624 23.54 62.15 21.21
CA GLY A 624 22.44 62.22 20.22
C GLY A 624 21.05 62.08 20.83
N LYS A 625 20.89 61.82 22.15
CA LYS A 625 19.61 61.70 22.84
C LYS A 625 19.44 62.65 24.01
N GLY A 626 20.53 63.35 24.44
CA GLY A 626 20.51 64.23 25.59
C GLY A 626 20.36 63.46 26.92
N LYS A 627 19.79 64.13 27.92
CA LYS A 627 19.60 63.51 29.26
C LYS A 627 18.55 62.43 29.22
N GLN A 628 18.92 61.26 29.72
CA GLN A 628 18.08 60.05 29.74
C GLN A 628 17.97 59.52 31.17
N HIS A 629 16.76 59.04 31.51
CA HIS A 629 16.48 58.37 32.76
C HIS A 629 16.65 56.87 32.58
N PHE A 630 17.25 56.20 33.56
CA PHE A 630 17.31 54.73 33.63
C PHE A 630 16.48 54.21 34.81
N PHE A 631 16.00 52.98 34.67
CA PHE A 631 15.26 52.28 35.70
C PHE A 631 15.93 50.94 36.00
N GLY A 632 16.20 50.69 37.29
CA GLY A 632 16.69 49.40 37.74
C GLY A 632 15.54 48.43 37.93
N VAL A 633 15.69 47.25 37.36
CA VAL A 633 14.68 46.17 37.51
C VAL A 633 14.94 45.44 38.84
N VAL A 634 14.00 45.66 39.78
CA VAL A 634 14.12 45.05 41.12
C VAL A 634 13.64 43.57 41.08
N ASN A 635 12.42 43.36 40.65
CA ASN A 635 11.82 42.03 40.76
C ASN A 635 10.58 41.89 39.85
N MET A 636 10.16 40.67 39.61
CA MET A 636 8.89 40.29 39.01
C MET A 636 8.14 39.30 39.91
N PRO A 637 7.30 39.77 40.86
CA PRO A 637 6.65 38.94 41.87
C PRO A 637 5.81 37.77 41.29
N GLY A 638 5.25 37.93 40.11
CA GLY A 638 4.46 36.91 39.42
C GLY A 638 5.29 35.87 38.61
N PHE A 639 6.65 35.95 38.67
CA PHE A 639 7.50 34.98 37.96
C PHE A 639 7.53 33.62 38.67
N ASP A 640 7.06 32.58 37.95
CA ASP A 640 7.05 31.20 38.42
C ASP A 640 8.31 30.46 37.95
N ILE A 641 9.30 30.35 38.82
CA ILE A 641 10.57 29.68 38.55
C ILE A 641 10.38 28.22 38.19
N LYS A 642 9.50 27.47 38.89
CA LYS A 642 9.25 26.07 38.63
C LYS A 642 8.70 25.85 37.25
N LYS A 643 7.71 26.66 36.88
CA LYS A 643 7.09 26.59 35.53
C LYS A 643 8.10 26.96 34.45
N PHE A 644 8.93 27.97 34.66
CA PHE A 644 9.92 28.39 33.70
C PHE A 644 10.94 27.31 33.40
N PHE A 645 11.48 26.66 34.43
CA PHE A 645 12.51 25.62 34.31
C PHE A 645 11.98 24.19 34.23
N SER A 646 10.67 23.98 34.09
CA SER A 646 10.03 22.66 33.99
C SER A 646 10.45 21.80 32.80
N PHE A 647 11.19 22.36 31.86
CA PHE A 647 11.73 21.64 30.69
C PHE A 647 12.88 20.71 31.05
N ASP A 648 13.63 21.05 32.11
CA ASP A 648 14.65 20.20 32.69
C ASP A 648 13.96 19.22 33.63
N LYS A 649 13.90 17.95 33.23
CA LYS A 649 13.29 16.89 34.06
C LYS A 649 13.96 16.69 35.40
N ASP A 650 15.24 17.07 35.48
CA ASP A 650 16.08 16.96 36.70
C ASP A 650 16.08 18.24 37.51
N PHE A 651 15.38 19.29 37.04
CA PHE A 651 15.32 20.57 37.76
C PHE A 651 14.71 20.43 39.15
N LYS A 652 15.43 20.86 40.12
CA LYS A 652 14.99 20.99 41.51
C LYS A 652 15.08 22.43 41.94
N LEU A 653 13.98 22.98 42.42
CA LEU A 653 13.98 24.34 42.95
C LEU A 653 14.84 24.45 44.18
N ASP A 654 15.84 25.31 44.09
CA ASP A 654 16.68 25.65 45.27
C ASP A 654 16.02 26.71 46.11
N LYS A 655 15.80 26.42 47.43
CA LYS A 655 15.09 27.29 48.37
C LYS A 655 15.83 28.60 48.65
N ASP A 656 17.16 28.59 48.62
CA ASP A 656 17.96 29.78 48.85
C ASP A 656 17.95 30.70 47.65
N CYS A 657 17.99 30.13 46.45
CA CYS A 657 17.94 30.86 45.18
C CYS A 657 16.53 31.37 44.84
N GLU A 658 15.48 30.82 45.46
CA GLU A 658 14.09 31.38 45.32
C GLU A 658 13.99 32.87 45.66
N ARG A 659 14.93 33.40 46.49
CA ARG A 659 14.99 34.81 46.88
C ARG A 659 15.45 35.74 45.74
N ALA A 660 15.97 35.19 44.65
CA ALA A 660 16.43 35.98 43.49
C ALA A 660 15.32 36.72 42.75
N VAL A 661 14.18 36.09 42.65
CA VAL A 661 13.04 36.59 41.84
C VAL A 661 11.72 35.98 42.34
N GLY A 662 10.59 36.51 41.86
CA GLY A 662 9.27 36.02 42.19
C GLY A 662 8.73 36.51 43.54
N PRO A 663 7.77 35.78 44.14
CA PRO A 663 7.08 36.28 45.36
C PRO A 663 8.01 36.52 46.56
N LYS A 664 9.14 35.85 46.61
CA LYS A 664 10.14 35.97 47.67
C LYS A 664 11.31 36.88 47.28
N GLY A 665 11.29 37.44 46.09
CA GLY A 665 12.35 38.31 45.59
C GLY A 665 12.40 39.68 46.28
N PRO A 666 13.45 40.47 45.97
CA PRO A 666 13.64 41.80 46.57
C PRO A 666 12.51 42.75 46.21
N LYS A 667 12.26 43.74 47.08
CA LYS A 667 11.24 44.78 46.90
C LYS A 667 11.83 46.14 46.53
N THR A 668 13.12 46.34 46.80
CA THR A 668 13.84 47.57 46.52
C THR A 668 15.19 47.30 45.87
N LEU A 669 15.78 48.28 45.17
CA LEU A 669 17.12 48.17 44.58
C LEU A 669 18.19 47.91 45.68
N SER A 670 18.03 48.49 46.88
CA SER A 670 18.93 48.27 47.99
C SER A 670 18.88 46.79 48.47
N GLU A 671 17.69 46.20 48.58
CA GLU A 671 17.54 44.77 48.89
C GLU A 671 18.15 43.90 47.81
N MET A 672 17.94 44.22 46.53
CA MET A 672 18.50 43.50 45.38
C MET A 672 20.02 43.55 45.37
N ARG A 673 20.65 44.75 45.60
CA ARG A 673 22.11 44.93 45.73
C ARG A 673 22.67 44.05 46.83
N LYS A 674 22.05 44.10 48.01
CA LYS A 674 22.43 43.28 49.14
C LYS A 674 22.39 41.79 48.87
N LEU A 675 21.33 41.34 48.18
CA LEU A 675 21.15 39.96 47.80
C LEU A 675 22.21 39.50 46.79
N LEU A 676 22.53 40.32 45.79
CA LEU A 676 23.49 40.00 44.73
C LEU A 676 24.94 40.39 45.03
N GLY A 677 25.19 40.95 46.22
CA GLY A 677 26.54 41.42 46.62
C GLY A 677 27.02 42.59 45.74
N ILE A 678 26.12 43.45 45.31
CA ILE A 678 26.44 44.65 44.55
C ILE A 678 26.59 45.80 45.53
N ALA A 679 27.67 46.58 45.39
CA ALA A 679 27.89 47.75 46.26
C ALA A 679 26.87 48.85 45.99
N GLU A 680 26.47 49.57 47.03
CA GLU A 680 25.64 50.78 46.88
C GLU A 680 26.42 51.83 46.09
N PRO A 681 25.85 52.44 45.06
CA PRO A 681 26.52 53.45 44.27
C PRO A 681 26.56 54.81 45.01
N ASP A 682 27.70 55.50 44.84
CA ASP A 682 27.82 56.90 45.26
C ASP A 682 27.57 57.81 44.03
N PHE A 683 26.33 58.20 43.81
CA PHE A 683 25.93 58.98 42.66
C PHE A 683 26.59 60.36 42.59
N GLY A 684 27.23 60.85 43.66
CA GLY A 684 28.03 62.08 43.62
C GLY A 684 29.41 61.90 42.94
N LYS A 685 29.84 60.64 42.74
CA LYS A 685 31.14 60.29 42.11
C LYS A 685 30.96 59.53 40.80
N VAL A 686 29.74 59.25 40.38
CA VAL A 686 29.47 58.50 39.17
C VAL A 686 29.69 59.39 37.97
N ASN A 687 30.42 58.92 36.95
CA ASN A 687 30.45 59.56 35.64
C ASN A 687 29.10 59.37 34.96
N LEU A 688 28.49 60.51 34.61
CA LEU A 688 27.15 60.55 33.98
C LEU A 688 27.21 60.40 32.46
N ASP A 689 28.40 60.31 31.87
CA ASP A 689 28.55 60.05 30.45
C ASP A 689 28.54 58.54 30.16
N ALA A 690 27.50 58.05 29.53
CA ALA A 690 27.32 56.62 29.22
C ALA A 690 28.38 56.11 28.19
N GLU A 691 28.99 56.97 27.38
CA GLU A 691 30.08 56.58 26.46
C GLU A 691 31.40 56.39 27.20
N GLU A 692 31.77 57.30 28.10
CA GLU A 692 32.98 57.13 28.90
C GLU A 692 32.92 55.92 29.81
N ASN A 693 31.74 55.58 30.36
CA ASN A 693 31.55 54.37 31.13
C ASN A 693 31.76 53.09 30.30
N LYS A 694 31.42 53.11 28.99
CA LYS A 694 31.67 52.02 28.07
C LYS A 694 33.17 51.86 27.76
N ILE A 695 33.89 52.95 27.56
CA ILE A 695 35.34 52.94 27.32
C ILE A 695 36.10 52.45 28.51
N GLN A 696 35.74 52.85 29.75
CA GLN A 696 36.37 52.38 30.99
C GLN A 696 36.15 50.89 31.24
N VAL A 697 35.07 50.30 30.79
CA VAL A 697 34.81 48.85 30.87
C VAL A 697 35.61 48.08 29.84
N ALA A 698 35.84 48.66 28.64
CA ALA A 698 36.64 48.01 27.59
C ALA A 698 38.17 48.06 27.87
N GLY A 699 38.65 48.95 28.74
CA GLY A 699 40.04 49.13 29.11
C GLY A 699 40.46 48.60 30.45
N SER A 700 39.59 47.92 31.22
CA SER A 700 39.84 47.40 32.56
C SER A 700 39.78 45.86 32.64
#